data_c5d0ce6e2e594185ab91aa745aadf116
#
_entry.id   c5d0ce6e2e594185ab91aa745aadf116
#
_cell.length_a   1.000
_cell.length_b   1.000
_cell.length_c   1.000
_cell.angle_alpha   90.00
_cell.angle_beta   90.00
_cell.angle_gamma   90.00
#
_symmetry.space_group_name_H-M   'P 1'
#
loop_
_entity.id
_entity.type
_entity.pdbx_description
1 polymer ?
#
loop_
_entity_poly.entity_id
_entity_poly.type
_entity_poly.pdbx_seq_one_letter_code
_entity_poly.pdbx_strand_id
1 'polypeptide(L)'
;MTRFIFISLFFMLIGLVPSKAERNPASVVALAKRIGGPDMAEKFVFALEPMKDVTRETFIIGKQEDKVLIKANSLSALTMGLGWFLKNNLGVNISWNSLNEGKPGHPYADLPDMDNISVRGETYSSDAKYRYYLNYCTFGYSMTTWTWERWQREIDWMALHGINMPLQIVGLEEVWRKFLTLEENGRRKYNYTDKEAKAFVPGPAFTAWWGMNNLEGWGGTEPGKLNGGTWEGAGGVQDDAWYERQSSLARKIVQRQRELGIHPVLPGFSGMVPTNFTEKTGVPTDANGGRWAGGFQRPRIIDPTYSGFAQIAADYYACLKEVMGESQYYSMDPFHEGGSISSGKYAEAYQAIFDAMEEAREGAKWVIQQWQWDSNQRKSINAVPAGRLVVLDLFSDGRPAFDHYNGYAPQDAVFCAIPNFGGRSGVMGRLNNLVDNYFAYKAKYPSIKGIGVAPESIEQTPVTYDLIFELPWMGKKPDVGNWVANYAKGRYGRYNKVVQEAWELLRQSILNYGADAIQGPVEDVWGARPNLDARPASTWGKTLSHAGATYTPARRQMVIAAVYKLLSQSKELKLKKRSVYNSNYRYDLVEFGGAVMADYAYELLLGIKGAKEAAGAYFASDAIFIARRNAFLALITDMDAFKGTNLNFRLGKWTQEARDAALEVKGATSATPDWYEFNNARTLITTWSSPNTNLNDYSYRSWQGLLKDFYLPRWKAFFDNGCKPADYGFFEWNWAHGMEHSVGQAEVSSVRLRKKQNGYSYSPTPKGNTVKLARKLLDRYIISLRVGENTFYAYRYLENEVPELHISTYIGGKIDLSETFGRLKNARVEAKFIENRSGKLNDIRIKPATPLGLHTVSVVLEDGTRFNFKVAVRNMRPVPSNQTAITQIL
;
A
#
# COMPACT_ATOMS: atom_id res chain seq x y z
N MET A 1 17.64 26.48 -71.18
CA MET A 1 18.78 26.13 -70.31
C MET A 1 18.25 25.97 -68.90
N THR A 2 17.86 24.75 -68.55
CA THR A 2 17.21 24.38 -67.31
C THR A 2 18.29 23.85 -66.37
N ARG A 3 18.50 24.53 -65.26
CA ARG A 3 19.39 24.03 -64.17
C ARG A 3 18.54 23.27 -63.19
N PHE A 4 18.74 21.97 -63.10
CA PHE A 4 18.30 21.12 -62.05
C PHE A 4 19.16 21.36 -60.78
N ILE A 5 18.52 21.77 -59.68
CA ILE A 5 19.16 21.83 -58.38
C ILE A 5 18.82 20.50 -57.72
N PHE A 6 19.83 19.64 -57.52
CA PHE A 6 19.78 18.48 -56.66
C PHE A 6 19.85 18.96 -55.21
N ILE A 7 18.74 18.86 -54.48
CA ILE A 7 18.75 18.95 -53.02
C ILE A 7 19.08 17.56 -52.48
N SER A 8 20.32 17.37 -52.11
CA SER A 8 20.74 16.20 -51.29
C SER A 8 20.11 16.29 -49.94
N LEU A 9 19.09 15.44 -49.68
CA LEU A 9 18.64 15.13 -48.32
C LEU A 9 19.77 14.41 -47.60
N PHE A 10 20.52 15.16 -46.80
CA PHE A 10 21.42 14.60 -45.83
C PHE A 10 20.54 14.09 -44.66
N PHE A 11 20.14 12.83 -44.68
CA PHE A 11 19.68 12.14 -43.49
C PHE A 11 20.87 12.10 -42.53
N MET A 12 20.91 13.02 -41.57
CA MET A 12 21.74 12.85 -40.39
C MET A 12 21.19 11.62 -39.62
N LEU A 13 21.67 10.45 -39.94
CA LEU A 13 21.79 9.38 -38.99
C LEU A 13 22.67 9.96 -37.85
N ILE A 14 22.06 10.44 -36.80
CA ILE A 14 22.75 10.56 -35.53
C ILE A 14 23.01 9.11 -35.10
N GLY A 15 24.08 8.55 -35.63
CA GLY A 15 24.67 7.35 -35.11
C GLY A 15 24.99 7.64 -33.67
N LEU A 16 24.30 6.95 -32.75
CA LEU A 16 24.69 6.83 -31.38
C LEU A 16 26.16 6.41 -31.39
N VAL A 17 27.07 7.37 -31.24
CA VAL A 17 28.47 7.08 -30.93
C VAL A 17 28.40 6.25 -29.64
N PRO A 18 28.90 5.02 -29.62
CA PRO A 18 28.92 4.23 -28.42
C PRO A 18 29.63 5.02 -27.35
N SER A 19 28.88 5.40 -26.30
CA SER A 19 29.46 6.12 -25.20
C SER A 19 30.62 5.29 -24.65
N LYS A 20 31.75 5.92 -24.41
CA LYS A 20 32.91 5.25 -23.81
C LYS A 20 32.45 4.59 -22.50
N ALA A 21 32.80 3.32 -22.31
CA ALA A 21 32.45 2.58 -21.10
C ALA A 21 32.84 3.40 -19.86
N GLU A 22 31.86 3.69 -19.00
CA GLU A 22 32.09 4.38 -17.73
C GLU A 22 32.23 3.35 -16.61
N ARG A 23 33.37 3.33 -15.98
CA ARG A 23 33.61 2.45 -14.82
C ARG A 23 33.34 3.19 -13.53
N ASN A 24 32.70 2.50 -12.60
CA ASN A 24 32.34 2.98 -11.28
C ASN A 24 31.54 4.31 -11.33
N PRO A 25 30.37 4.36 -12.00
CA PRO A 25 29.54 5.56 -12.00
C PRO A 25 29.32 6.06 -10.57
N ALA A 26 29.65 7.34 -10.33
CA ALA A 26 29.68 7.92 -9.00
C ALA A 26 28.35 7.77 -8.25
N SER A 27 27.22 7.87 -8.96
CA SER A 27 25.88 7.72 -8.40
C SER A 27 25.62 6.29 -7.86
N VAL A 28 26.09 5.26 -8.58
CA VAL A 28 25.90 3.86 -8.17
C VAL A 28 26.83 3.50 -7.02
N VAL A 29 28.07 3.99 -7.02
CA VAL A 29 28.99 3.85 -5.88
C VAL A 29 28.41 4.54 -4.65
N ALA A 30 27.83 5.72 -4.81
CA ALA A 30 27.17 6.43 -3.71
C ALA A 30 25.94 5.68 -3.20
N LEU A 31 25.15 5.04 -4.07
CA LEU A 31 24.06 4.16 -3.69
C LEU A 31 24.59 2.99 -2.83
N ALA A 32 25.62 2.28 -3.30
CA ALA A 32 26.22 1.16 -2.57
C ALA A 32 26.71 1.58 -1.18
N LYS A 33 27.35 2.77 -1.07
CA LYS A 33 27.78 3.34 0.21
C LYS A 33 26.62 3.62 1.16
N ARG A 34 25.47 4.11 0.66
CA ARG A 34 24.30 4.35 1.50
C ARG A 34 23.66 3.06 1.97
N ILE A 35 23.67 2.00 1.13
CA ILE A 35 23.08 0.71 1.48
C ILE A 35 23.89 -0.01 2.55
N GLY A 36 25.18 -0.23 2.34
CA GLY A 36 25.99 -1.11 3.19
C GLY A 36 27.28 -0.50 3.72
N GLY A 37 27.51 0.80 3.48
CA GLY A 37 28.72 1.49 3.91
C GLY A 37 29.86 1.53 2.88
N PRO A 38 30.94 2.30 3.18
CA PRO A 38 32.06 2.42 2.28
C PRO A 38 32.77 1.10 2.00
N ASP A 39 33.01 0.28 3.02
CA ASP A 39 33.69 -1.01 2.89
C ASP A 39 32.94 -1.95 1.95
N MET A 40 31.62 -1.97 2.01
CA MET A 40 30.79 -2.73 1.07
C MET A 40 30.94 -2.20 -0.36
N ALA A 41 30.91 -0.89 -0.56
CA ALA A 41 31.01 -0.30 -1.89
C ALA A 41 32.36 -0.62 -2.56
N GLU A 42 33.43 -0.76 -1.80
CA GLU A 42 34.76 -1.13 -2.30
C GLU A 42 34.84 -2.58 -2.80
N LYS A 43 33.93 -3.45 -2.39
CA LYS A 43 33.82 -4.84 -2.87
C LYS A 43 33.23 -4.95 -4.28
N PHE A 44 32.77 -3.85 -4.88
CA PHE A 44 32.16 -3.85 -6.20
C PHE A 44 33.02 -3.12 -7.24
N VAL A 45 32.90 -3.58 -8.49
CA VAL A 45 33.22 -2.85 -9.69
C VAL A 45 31.93 -2.70 -10.48
N PHE A 46 31.54 -1.46 -10.75
CA PHE A 46 30.37 -1.15 -11.58
C PHE A 46 30.85 -0.72 -12.97
N ALA A 47 30.20 -1.21 -14.03
CA ALA A 47 30.54 -0.82 -15.39
C ALA A 47 29.27 -0.54 -16.21
N LEU A 48 29.17 0.65 -16.76
CA LEU A 48 28.15 1.03 -17.72
C LEU A 48 28.75 0.88 -19.12
N GLU A 49 28.27 -0.12 -19.88
CA GLU A 49 28.82 -0.50 -21.18
C GLU A 49 27.68 -0.80 -22.17
N PRO A 50 27.82 -0.45 -23.47
CA PRO A 50 26.86 -0.87 -24.48
C PRO A 50 26.77 -2.40 -24.55
N MET A 51 25.57 -2.94 -24.68
CA MET A 51 25.31 -4.35 -24.92
C MET A 51 24.90 -4.60 -26.37
N LYS A 52 25.05 -5.87 -26.86
CA LYS A 52 24.68 -6.23 -28.23
C LYS A 52 23.21 -5.95 -28.55
N ASP A 53 22.30 -6.28 -27.63
CA ASP A 53 20.88 -6.00 -27.76
C ASP A 53 20.58 -4.63 -27.14
N VAL A 54 20.41 -3.63 -28.00
CA VAL A 54 20.07 -2.26 -27.59
C VAL A 54 18.58 -2.08 -27.28
N THR A 55 17.75 -3.10 -27.57
CA THR A 55 16.29 -3.04 -27.34
C THR A 55 15.91 -3.48 -25.93
N ARG A 56 16.85 -4.10 -25.21
CA ARG A 56 16.67 -4.61 -23.86
C ARG A 56 17.63 -3.96 -22.88
N GLU A 57 17.12 -3.67 -21.71
CA GLU A 57 18.02 -3.41 -20.60
C GLU A 57 18.62 -4.72 -20.10
N THR A 58 19.93 -4.72 -19.88
CA THR A 58 20.68 -5.92 -19.51
C THR A 58 21.69 -5.60 -18.43
N PHE A 59 21.79 -6.46 -17.43
CA PHE A 59 22.89 -6.47 -16.49
C PHE A 59 23.56 -7.84 -16.42
N ILE A 60 24.85 -7.84 -16.07
CA ILE A 60 25.67 -9.02 -15.90
C ILE A 60 26.30 -8.96 -14.52
N ILE A 61 26.19 -10.02 -13.76
CA ILE A 61 26.87 -10.19 -12.46
C ILE A 61 28.02 -11.16 -12.67
N GLY A 62 29.22 -10.76 -12.33
CA GLY A 62 30.44 -11.54 -12.51
C GLY A 62 31.47 -11.24 -11.44
N LYS A 63 32.69 -11.68 -11.66
CA LYS A 63 33.84 -11.44 -10.79
C LYS A 63 34.94 -10.73 -11.58
N GLN A 64 35.56 -9.74 -10.97
CA GLN A 64 36.78 -9.10 -11.45
C GLN A 64 37.79 -9.07 -10.29
N GLU A 65 38.85 -9.89 -10.43
CA GLU A 65 39.80 -10.11 -9.32
C GLU A 65 39.08 -10.64 -8.08
N ASP A 66 39.18 -9.97 -6.96
CA ASP A 66 38.49 -10.28 -5.69
C ASP A 66 37.13 -9.55 -5.53
N LYS A 67 36.74 -8.72 -6.51
CA LYS A 67 35.53 -7.90 -6.44
C LYS A 67 34.38 -8.48 -7.24
N VAL A 68 33.16 -8.15 -6.82
CA VAL A 68 31.94 -8.41 -7.59
C VAL A 68 31.85 -7.39 -8.72
N LEU A 69 31.80 -7.88 -9.96
CA LEU A 69 31.60 -7.05 -11.14
C LEU A 69 30.13 -7.02 -11.51
N ILE A 70 29.55 -5.83 -11.59
CA ILE A 70 28.21 -5.61 -12.15
C ILE A 70 28.35 -4.72 -13.38
N LYS A 71 27.96 -5.27 -14.55
CA LYS A 71 27.95 -4.52 -15.82
C LYS A 71 26.52 -4.33 -16.28
N ALA A 72 26.20 -3.20 -16.90
CA ALA A 72 24.89 -2.99 -17.51
C ALA A 72 24.95 -1.99 -18.67
N ASN A 73 23.90 -1.97 -19.50
CA ASN A 73 23.76 -1.00 -20.59
C ASN A 73 22.95 0.26 -20.22
N SER A 74 22.42 0.32 -19.00
CA SER A 74 21.76 1.51 -18.44
C SER A 74 22.01 1.62 -16.95
N LEU A 75 21.85 2.84 -16.40
CA LEU A 75 21.98 3.04 -14.94
C LEU A 75 20.89 2.29 -14.18
N SER A 76 19.64 2.25 -14.69
CA SER A 76 18.57 1.50 -14.01
C SER A 76 18.82 -0.01 -13.99
N ALA A 77 19.40 -0.58 -15.05
CA ALA A 77 19.81 -1.98 -15.07
C ALA A 77 21.00 -2.22 -14.13
N LEU A 78 21.93 -1.27 -14.04
CA LEU A 78 23.11 -1.38 -13.18
C LEU A 78 22.72 -1.38 -11.71
N THR A 79 21.81 -0.51 -11.29
CA THR A 79 21.29 -0.46 -9.92
C THR A 79 20.41 -1.66 -9.60
N MET A 80 19.60 -2.14 -10.56
CA MET A 80 18.87 -3.41 -10.43
C MET A 80 19.83 -4.59 -10.24
N GLY A 81 20.95 -4.62 -10.97
CA GLY A 81 21.98 -5.64 -10.81
C GLY A 81 22.55 -5.68 -9.40
N LEU A 82 22.73 -4.53 -8.77
CA LEU A 82 23.11 -4.45 -7.35
C LEU A 82 22.03 -5.03 -6.45
N GLY A 83 20.77 -4.61 -6.62
CA GLY A 83 19.64 -5.14 -5.84
C GLY A 83 19.47 -6.64 -6.01
N TRP A 84 19.58 -7.13 -7.25
CA TRP A 84 19.55 -8.56 -7.58
C TRP A 84 20.66 -9.35 -6.86
N PHE A 85 21.89 -8.84 -6.93
CA PHE A 85 23.03 -9.46 -6.24
C PHE A 85 22.80 -9.52 -4.73
N LEU A 86 22.40 -8.44 -4.12
CA LEU A 86 22.12 -8.40 -2.67
C LEU A 86 21.10 -9.45 -2.27
N LYS A 87 20.02 -9.60 -3.01
CA LYS A 87 18.95 -10.54 -2.69
C LYS A 87 19.30 -11.97 -3.05
N ASN A 88 19.72 -12.23 -4.28
CA ASN A 88 19.81 -13.60 -4.81
C ASN A 88 21.18 -14.25 -4.59
N ASN A 89 22.27 -13.48 -4.53
CA ASN A 89 23.63 -13.98 -4.31
C ASN A 89 24.04 -13.82 -2.84
N LEU A 90 23.87 -12.66 -2.25
CA LEU A 90 24.22 -12.39 -0.86
C LEU A 90 23.14 -12.86 0.14
N GLY A 91 21.92 -13.05 -0.32
CA GLY A 91 20.80 -13.48 0.52
C GLY A 91 20.28 -12.38 1.44
N VAL A 92 20.25 -11.13 0.98
CA VAL A 92 19.78 -9.96 1.73
C VAL A 92 18.59 -9.32 1.02
N ASN A 93 17.40 -9.51 1.54
CA ASN A 93 16.21 -8.81 1.09
C ASN A 93 16.08 -7.45 1.81
N ILE A 94 16.23 -6.36 1.06
CA ILE A 94 16.08 -4.99 1.55
C ILE A 94 14.67 -4.52 1.21
N SER A 95 13.88 -4.22 2.23
CA SER A 95 12.55 -3.63 2.11
C SER A 95 12.40 -2.45 3.07
N TRP A 96 11.29 -1.72 2.99
CA TRP A 96 11.06 -0.51 3.81
C TRP A 96 11.30 -0.75 5.30
N ASN A 97 10.83 -1.88 5.83
CA ASN A 97 10.96 -2.23 7.24
C ASN A 97 12.39 -2.60 7.66
N SER A 98 13.29 -2.85 6.72
CA SER A 98 14.68 -3.20 6.99
C SER A 98 15.65 -2.03 6.83
N LEU A 99 15.19 -0.92 6.29
CA LEU A 99 15.97 0.28 6.20
C LEU A 99 16.20 0.86 7.60
N ASN A 100 17.45 1.16 7.93
CA ASN A 100 17.81 1.66 9.26
C ASN A 100 17.26 3.09 9.44
N GLU A 101 16.14 3.21 10.13
CA GLU A 101 15.46 4.48 10.30
C GLU A 101 16.20 5.34 11.33
N GLY A 102 16.61 6.52 10.93
CA GLY A 102 16.81 7.65 11.83
C GLY A 102 18.23 7.93 12.31
N LYS A 103 19.27 7.38 11.70
CA LYS A 103 20.64 7.83 11.99
C LYS A 103 21.30 8.35 10.71
N PRO A 104 21.32 9.66 10.46
CA PRO A 104 22.07 10.23 9.36
C PRO A 104 23.52 9.72 9.34
N GLY A 105 23.99 9.32 8.16
CA GLY A 105 25.37 8.84 7.99
C GLY A 105 25.61 7.35 8.32
N HIS A 106 24.58 6.62 8.78
CA HIS A 106 24.69 5.16 8.96
C HIS A 106 24.19 4.43 7.72
N PRO A 107 24.80 3.28 7.36
CA PRO A 107 24.28 2.41 6.31
C PRO A 107 22.84 1.97 6.59
N TYR A 108 22.06 1.80 5.54
CA TYR A 108 20.66 1.38 5.67
C TYR A 108 20.52 -0.06 6.19
N ALA A 109 21.51 -0.91 5.92
CA ALA A 109 21.47 -2.32 6.32
C ALA A 109 22.83 -2.79 6.85
N ASP A 110 22.81 -3.57 7.94
CA ASP A 110 23.96 -4.36 8.37
C ASP A 110 24.06 -5.59 7.46
N LEU A 111 24.94 -5.54 6.49
CA LEU A 111 25.14 -6.61 5.51
C LEU A 111 26.05 -7.72 6.06
N PRO A 112 25.90 -8.98 5.59
CA PRO A 112 26.85 -10.03 5.89
C PRO A 112 28.19 -9.77 5.19
N ASP A 113 29.22 -10.46 5.67
CA ASP A 113 30.54 -10.44 5.06
C ASP A 113 30.48 -10.96 3.62
N MET A 114 31.21 -10.27 2.73
CA MET A 114 31.28 -10.57 1.30
C MET A 114 32.56 -11.29 0.87
N ASP A 115 33.49 -11.58 1.78
CA ASP A 115 34.83 -12.06 1.43
C ASP A 115 34.86 -13.44 0.75
N ASN A 116 33.83 -14.25 0.95
CA ASN A 116 33.76 -15.64 0.43
C ASN A 116 32.58 -15.89 -0.52
N ILE A 117 32.05 -14.84 -1.17
CA ILE A 117 30.91 -15.01 -2.06
C ILE A 117 31.35 -15.60 -3.40
N SER A 118 30.76 -16.74 -3.73
CA SER A 118 30.89 -17.32 -5.06
C SER A 118 29.96 -16.59 -6.04
N VAL A 119 30.53 -15.95 -7.05
CA VAL A 119 29.80 -15.30 -8.12
C VAL A 119 30.03 -16.07 -9.40
N ARG A 120 28.96 -16.58 -9.99
CA ARG A 120 28.95 -17.13 -11.35
C ARG A 120 28.60 -16.03 -12.33
N GLY A 121 29.16 -16.04 -13.51
CA GLY A 121 28.79 -15.10 -14.57
C GLY A 121 27.35 -15.34 -15.03
N GLU A 122 26.44 -14.45 -14.66
CA GLU A 122 25.01 -14.56 -14.96
C GLU A 122 24.56 -13.28 -15.68
N THR A 123 23.73 -13.46 -16.70
CA THR A 123 23.18 -12.36 -17.51
C THR A 123 21.66 -12.32 -17.37
N TYR A 124 21.13 -11.15 -17.10
CA TYR A 124 19.71 -10.88 -16.96
C TYR A 124 19.30 -9.75 -17.92
N SER A 125 18.22 -9.95 -18.63
CA SER A 125 17.74 -8.96 -19.61
C SER A 125 16.25 -8.75 -19.48
N SER A 126 15.80 -7.52 -19.59
CA SER A 126 14.41 -7.12 -19.56
C SER A 126 14.02 -6.38 -20.83
N ASP A 127 12.88 -6.77 -21.42
CA ASP A 127 12.21 -6.05 -22.51
C ASP A 127 11.10 -5.11 -21.98
N ALA A 128 10.89 -5.04 -20.66
CA ALA A 128 9.97 -4.11 -20.04
C ALA A 128 10.57 -2.70 -20.04
N LYS A 129 10.17 -1.92 -21.03
CA LYS A 129 10.61 -0.52 -21.21
C LYS A 129 10.22 0.35 -20.03
N TYR A 130 9.02 0.11 -19.46
CA TYR A 130 8.47 0.87 -18.35
C TYR A 130 8.37 -0.03 -17.11
N ARG A 131 9.00 0.40 -16.03
CA ARG A 131 8.85 -0.19 -14.71
C ARG A 131 8.30 0.91 -13.79
N TYR A 132 6.94 0.96 -13.80
CA TYR A 132 6.19 2.05 -13.19
C TYR A 132 6.03 1.87 -11.69
N TYR A 133 6.01 2.97 -10.95
CA TYR A 133 5.80 2.96 -9.51
C TYR A 133 5.02 4.18 -9.04
N LEU A 134 4.22 3.97 -8.00
CA LEU A 134 3.39 4.93 -7.29
C LEU A 134 2.04 5.22 -7.96
N ASN A 135 1.11 5.61 -7.11
CA ASN A 135 -0.18 6.18 -7.43
C ASN A 135 -0.21 7.61 -6.86
N TYR A 136 -1.10 8.46 -7.33
CA TYR A 136 -1.33 9.75 -6.69
C TYR A 136 -1.65 9.59 -5.19
N CYS A 137 -2.56 8.66 -4.84
CA CYS A 137 -2.96 8.40 -3.46
C CYS A 137 -1.80 7.99 -2.53
N THR A 138 -0.71 7.43 -3.08
CA THR A 138 0.48 7.08 -2.27
C THR A 138 1.06 8.31 -1.57
N PHE A 139 1.03 9.46 -2.24
CA PHE A 139 1.53 10.73 -1.68
C PHE A 139 0.68 11.20 -0.50
N GLY A 140 -0.62 10.93 -0.49
CA GLY A 140 -1.50 11.17 0.66
C GLY A 140 -1.33 10.12 1.75
N TYR A 141 -1.47 8.83 1.41
CA TYR A 141 -1.54 7.76 2.42
C TYR A 141 -0.18 7.27 2.96
N SER A 142 0.94 7.66 2.35
CA SER A 142 2.28 7.25 2.82
C SER A 142 3.29 8.38 2.90
N MET A 143 3.24 9.36 1.99
CA MET A 143 4.37 10.26 1.73
C MET A 143 4.13 11.73 2.11
N THR A 144 2.99 12.03 2.74
CA THR A 144 2.49 13.39 3.01
C THR A 144 3.53 14.33 3.63
N THR A 145 4.32 13.83 4.55
CA THR A 145 5.24 14.62 5.36
C THR A 145 6.69 14.14 5.28
N TRP A 146 7.03 13.43 4.23
CA TRP A 146 8.39 12.88 4.09
C TRP A 146 9.45 13.95 3.92
N THR A 147 10.52 13.82 4.70
CA THR A 147 11.75 14.60 4.56
C THR A 147 12.60 14.10 3.38
N TRP A 148 13.64 14.87 3.02
CA TRP A 148 14.59 14.44 2.01
C TRP A 148 15.24 13.09 2.34
N GLU A 149 15.59 12.85 3.60
CA GLU A 149 16.23 11.60 4.04
C GLU A 149 15.33 10.39 3.81
N ARG A 150 14.00 10.56 4.03
CA ARG A 150 13.05 9.48 3.76
C ARG A 150 12.86 9.27 2.25
N TRP A 151 12.78 10.35 1.47
CA TRP A 151 12.73 10.29 0.02
C TRP A 151 13.98 9.65 -0.57
N GLN A 152 15.18 9.99 -0.08
CA GLN A 152 16.43 9.39 -0.55
C GLN A 152 16.41 7.87 -0.38
N ARG A 153 15.93 7.36 0.75
CA ARG A 153 15.81 5.92 0.97
C ARG A 153 14.83 5.26 0.01
N GLU A 154 13.71 5.91 -0.28
CA GLU A 154 12.73 5.41 -1.23
C GLU A 154 13.30 5.36 -2.65
N ILE A 155 14.00 6.41 -3.07
CA ILE A 155 14.65 6.44 -4.38
C ILE A 155 15.74 5.36 -4.48
N ASP A 156 16.49 5.16 -3.42
CA ASP A 156 17.50 4.09 -3.35
C ASP A 156 16.84 2.70 -3.42
N TRP A 157 15.69 2.51 -2.77
CA TRP A 157 14.90 1.29 -2.87
C TRP A 157 14.36 1.11 -4.29
N MET A 158 13.82 2.16 -4.91
CA MET A 158 13.40 2.13 -6.32
C MET A 158 14.53 1.67 -7.24
N ALA A 159 15.72 2.23 -7.06
CA ALA A 159 16.90 1.90 -7.85
C ALA A 159 17.29 0.42 -7.71
N LEU A 160 17.30 -0.14 -6.49
CA LEU A 160 17.57 -1.55 -6.22
C LEU A 160 16.54 -2.51 -6.81
N HIS A 161 15.33 -2.01 -7.11
CA HIS A 161 14.25 -2.78 -7.74
C HIS A 161 14.11 -2.51 -9.24
N GLY A 162 15.05 -1.74 -9.83
CA GLY A 162 15.06 -1.44 -11.27
C GLY A 162 13.89 -0.60 -11.73
N ILE A 163 13.20 0.11 -10.83
CA ILE A 163 12.14 1.06 -11.17
C ILE A 163 12.75 2.20 -11.97
N ASN A 164 12.15 2.53 -13.12
CA ASN A 164 12.67 3.58 -14.00
C ASN A 164 11.65 4.67 -14.34
N MET A 165 10.38 4.53 -13.92
CA MET A 165 9.31 5.46 -14.27
C MET A 165 8.33 5.68 -13.09
N PRO A 166 8.75 6.30 -11.98
CA PRO A 166 7.86 6.60 -10.86
C PRO A 166 7.09 7.90 -11.07
N LEU A 167 5.86 7.96 -10.54
CA LEU A 167 5.11 9.22 -10.43
C LEU A 167 5.81 10.16 -9.44
N GLN A 168 5.84 11.46 -9.75
CA GLN A 168 6.45 12.49 -8.91
C GLN A 168 5.58 13.76 -8.89
N ILE A 169 4.89 14.01 -7.78
CA ILE A 169 4.00 15.16 -7.62
C ILE A 169 4.39 16.11 -6.48
N VAL A 170 5.46 15.82 -5.74
CA VAL A 170 5.95 16.76 -4.71
C VAL A 170 6.32 18.09 -5.36
N GLY A 171 5.80 19.17 -4.86
CA GLY A 171 6.00 20.53 -5.41
C GLY A 171 4.92 20.95 -6.39
N LEU A 172 3.93 20.11 -6.70
CA LEU A 172 2.80 20.45 -7.57
C LEU A 172 2.04 21.69 -7.04
N GLU A 173 1.98 21.83 -5.74
CA GLU A 173 1.33 22.96 -5.07
C GLU A 173 1.99 24.29 -5.44
N GLU A 174 3.32 24.34 -5.48
CA GLU A 174 4.05 25.54 -5.90
C GLU A 174 3.92 25.82 -7.40
N VAL A 175 3.84 24.78 -8.22
CA VAL A 175 3.56 24.94 -9.66
C VAL A 175 2.26 25.72 -9.85
N TRP A 176 1.19 25.30 -9.17
CA TRP A 176 -0.11 25.95 -9.25
C TRP A 176 -0.12 27.35 -8.64
N ARG A 177 0.55 27.55 -7.51
CA ARG A 177 0.69 28.87 -6.93
C ARG A 177 1.33 29.85 -7.92
N LYS A 178 2.46 29.45 -8.51
CA LYS A 178 3.18 30.25 -9.52
C LYS A 178 2.34 30.49 -10.76
N PHE A 179 1.67 29.47 -11.26
CA PHE A 179 0.82 29.57 -12.44
C PHE A 179 -0.31 30.58 -12.22
N LEU A 180 -1.08 30.45 -11.15
CA LEU A 180 -2.20 31.36 -10.87
C LEU A 180 -1.76 32.79 -10.58
N THR A 181 -0.57 32.97 -10.01
CA THR A 181 -0.01 34.28 -9.69
C THR A 181 0.98 34.80 -10.74
N LEU A 182 1.06 34.17 -11.91
CA LEU A 182 1.97 34.57 -12.98
C LEU A 182 1.78 36.04 -13.34
N GLU A 183 2.89 36.76 -13.49
CA GLU A 183 2.91 38.17 -13.88
C GLU A 183 3.30 38.35 -15.34
N GLU A 184 2.54 39.16 -16.05
CA GLU A 184 2.82 39.56 -17.41
C GLU A 184 2.67 41.09 -17.50
N ASN A 185 3.71 41.75 -17.99
CA ASN A 185 3.75 43.21 -18.11
C ASN A 185 3.44 43.95 -16.77
N GLY A 186 3.90 43.39 -15.65
CA GLY A 186 3.70 43.97 -14.32
C GLY A 186 2.27 43.84 -13.76
N ARG A 187 1.45 42.94 -14.35
CA ARG A 187 0.10 42.62 -13.89
C ARG A 187 -0.08 41.11 -13.72
N ARG A 188 -0.92 40.71 -12.79
CA ARG A 188 -1.35 39.32 -12.66
C ARG A 188 -2.10 38.86 -13.88
N LYS A 189 -1.54 37.91 -14.64
CA LYS A 189 -2.14 37.40 -15.89
C LYS A 189 -3.53 36.80 -15.69
N TYR A 190 -3.69 36.03 -14.61
CA TYR A 190 -4.92 35.34 -14.26
C TYR A 190 -5.72 36.00 -13.14
N ASN A 191 -5.37 37.22 -12.72
CA ASN A 191 -6.04 38.02 -11.69
C ASN A 191 -6.17 37.35 -10.32
N TYR A 192 -5.30 36.39 -9.97
CA TYR A 192 -5.26 35.78 -8.66
C TYR A 192 -4.27 36.46 -7.74
N THR A 193 -4.71 36.75 -6.53
CA THR A 193 -3.80 37.09 -5.44
C THR A 193 -3.11 35.82 -4.92
N ASP A 194 -2.00 35.97 -4.22
CA ASP A 194 -1.31 34.84 -3.59
C ASP A 194 -2.21 34.08 -2.60
N LYS A 195 -3.03 34.81 -1.84
CA LYS A 195 -4.01 34.20 -0.92
C LYS A 195 -5.03 33.33 -1.65
N GLU A 196 -5.55 33.76 -2.78
CA GLU A 196 -6.52 33.00 -3.57
C GLU A 196 -5.88 31.80 -4.24
N ALA A 197 -4.66 31.95 -4.76
CA ALA A 197 -3.91 30.82 -5.31
C ALA A 197 -3.64 29.73 -4.24
N LYS A 198 -3.24 30.14 -3.05
CA LYS A 198 -3.05 29.24 -1.90
C LYS A 198 -4.35 28.58 -1.44
N ALA A 199 -5.50 29.27 -1.58
CA ALA A 199 -6.80 28.69 -1.24
C ALA A 199 -7.26 27.60 -2.22
N PHE A 200 -6.81 27.64 -3.48
CA PHE A 200 -7.06 26.59 -4.46
C PHE A 200 -6.26 25.32 -4.18
N VAL A 201 -5.05 25.47 -3.65
CA VAL A 201 -4.13 24.37 -3.35
C VAL A 201 -4.56 23.67 -2.06
N PRO A 202 -4.59 22.34 -2.00
CA PRO A 202 -4.92 21.61 -0.78
C PRO A 202 -3.79 21.70 0.25
N GLY A 203 -4.12 21.35 1.48
CA GLY A 203 -3.09 21.02 2.47
C GLY A 203 -2.33 19.74 2.07
N PRO A 204 -1.16 19.47 2.67
CA PRO A 204 -0.25 18.42 2.24
C PRO A 204 -0.88 17.01 2.19
N ALA A 205 -1.88 16.73 3.02
CA ALA A 205 -2.53 15.42 3.05
C ALA A 205 -3.38 15.11 1.80
N PHE A 206 -3.91 16.12 1.11
CA PHE A 206 -4.91 15.93 0.07
C PHE A 206 -4.46 16.29 -1.34
N THR A 207 -3.19 16.63 -1.53
CA THR A 207 -2.56 16.94 -2.83
C THR A 207 -2.81 15.85 -3.88
N ALA A 208 -2.87 14.60 -3.47
CA ALA A 208 -3.12 13.46 -4.35
C ALA A 208 -4.44 13.58 -5.12
N TRP A 209 -5.54 13.75 -4.40
CA TRP A 209 -6.87 13.79 -4.99
C TRP A 209 -7.16 15.10 -5.72
N TRP A 210 -6.57 16.19 -5.25
CA TRP A 210 -6.57 17.46 -5.97
C TRP A 210 -5.79 17.34 -7.29
N GLY A 211 -4.62 16.72 -7.29
CA GLY A 211 -3.84 16.45 -8.50
C GLY A 211 -4.55 15.57 -9.53
N MET A 212 -5.53 14.77 -9.10
CA MET A 212 -6.42 13.97 -9.95
C MET A 212 -7.71 14.67 -10.33
N ASN A 213 -7.85 15.97 -10.12
CA ASN A 213 -9.07 16.75 -10.42
C ASN A 213 -10.31 16.36 -9.60
N ASN A 214 -10.14 15.72 -8.44
CA ASN A 214 -11.26 15.21 -7.67
C ASN A 214 -11.81 16.19 -6.63
N LEU A 215 -10.96 17.05 -6.09
CA LEU A 215 -11.35 18.04 -5.09
C LEU A 215 -10.57 19.34 -5.25
N GLU A 216 -11.15 20.44 -4.78
CA GLU A 216 -10.56 21.78 -4.78
C GLU A 216 -10.37 22.27 -3.36
N GLY A 217 -9.18 22.82 -3.07
CA GLY A 217 -8.96 23.62 -1.88
C GLY A 217 -9.24 22.94 -0.54
N TRP A 218 -8.79 21.72 -0.36
CA TRP A 218 -8.84 21.15 0.99
C TRP A 218 -7.91 21.93 1.92
N GLY A 219 -8.36 22.32 3.01
CA GLY A 219 -7.55 23.12 3.89
C GLY A 219 -7.93 24.59 3.88
N GLY A 220 -8.91 24.85 3.16
CA GLY A 220 -9.77 25.99 3.09
C GLY A 220 -9.40 27.25 3.75
N THR A 221 -10.35 27.93 3.82
CA THR A 221 -10.35 29.35 3.83
C THR A 221 -10.98 29.94 5.06
N GLU A 222 -11.76 29.16 5.81
CA GLU A 222 -12.41 29.73 6.99
C GLU A 222 -12.60 28.72 8.13
N PRO A 223 -12.35 29.13 9.40
CA PRO A 223 -12.59 28.30 10.58
C PRO A 223 -14.02 27.76 10.63
N GLY A 224 -14.11 26.46 10.84
CA GLY A 224 -15.40 25.80 11.03
C GLY A 224 -16.24 25.63 9.77
N LYS A 225 -15.78 26.03 8.60
CA LYS A 225 -16.43 25.69 7.34
C LYS A 225 -15.76 24.48 6.70
N LEU A 226 -16.56 23.46 6.47
CA LEU A 226 -16.27 22.40 5.53
C LEU A 226 -16.52 22.95 4.13
N ASN A 227 -15.55 23.56 3.56
CA ASN A 227 -15.63 24.05 2.21
C ASN A 227 -15.67 22.87 1.25
N GLY A 228 -16.85 22.57 0.68
CA GLY A 228 -16.89 21.45 -0.21
C GLY A 228 -16.07 20.32 0.33
N GLY A 229 -15.89 20.27 1.63
CA GLY A 229 -15.01 19.35 2.32
C GLY A 229 -13.80 19.99 2.96
N THR A 230 -13.56 21.26 2.84
CA THR A 230 -12.41 21.89 3.47
C THR A 230 -12.73 22.38 4.86
N TRP A 231 -11.75 22.23 5.69
CA TRP A 231 -11.76 22.64 7.06
C TRP A 231 -10.74 23.76 7.24
N GLU A 232 -11.18 24.90 7.76
CA GLU A 232 -10.28 25.97 7.98
C GLU A 232 -9.28 25.70 9.10
N GLY A 233 -8.08 26.17 8.89
CA GLY A 233 -6.96 26.04 9.82
C GLY A 233 -6.25 24.69 9.75
N ALA A 234 -6.69 23.82 8.89
CA ALA A 234 -6.25 22.43 8.83
C ALA A 234 -5.00 22.17 8.00
N GLY A 235 -4.06 23.03 8.00
CA GLY A 235 -2.95 22.96 7.07
C GLY A 235 -3.36 23.51 5.72
N GLY A 236 -4.37 24.40 5.74
CA GLY A 236 -4.81 25.18 4.62
C GLY A 236 -3.71 26.05 4.07
N VAL A 237 -3.84 27.31 4.18
CA VAL A 237 -2.88 28.25 3.61
C VAL A 237 -1.50 28.08 4.25
N GLN A 238 -0.60 27.43 3.51
CA GLN A 238 0.79 27.29 3.91
C GLN A 238 1.52 28.62 3.72
N ASP A 239 2.59 28.85 4.47
CA ASP A 239 3.44 30.03 4.28
C ASP A 239 4.38 29.86 3.05
N ASP A 240 5.00 30.96 2.63
CA ASP A 240 5.89 30.93 1.47
C ASP A 240 7.07 29.96 1.67
N ALA A 241 7.59 29.86 2.88
CA ALA A 241 8.69 28.98 3.21
C ALA A 241 8.32 27.50 3.00
N TRP A 242 7.04 27.12 3.21
CA TRP A 242 6.57 25.78 2.91
C TRP A 242 6.62 25.51 1.40
N TYR A 243 6.13 26.43 0.57
CA TYR A 243 6.16 26.29 -0.89
C TYR A 243 7.60 26.23 -1.44
N GLU A 244 8.50 27.08 -0.94
CA GLU A 244 9.92 27.08 -1.29
C GLU A 244 10.59 25.74 -0.93
N ARG A 245 10.24 25.19 0.25
CA ARG A 245 10.75 23.88 0.68
C ARG A 245 10.23 22.76 -0.22
N GLN A 246 8.95 22.76 -0.59
CA GLN A 246 8.39 21.79 -1.53
C GLN A 246 9.07 21.84 -2.90
N SER A 247 9.36 23.03 -3.41
CA SER A 247 10.15 23.22 -4.64
C SER A 247 11.57 22.67 -4.50
N SER A 248 12.23 22.97 -3.40
CA SER A 248 13.59 22.48 -3.12
C SER A 248 13.61 20.94 -3.01
N LEU A 249 12.63 20.36 -2.33
CA LEU A 249 12.46 18.93 -2.18
C LEU A 249 12.18 18.27 -3.55
N ALA A 250 11.28 18.84 -4.36
CA ALA A 250 10.97 18.36 -5.70
C ALA A 250 12.21 18.28 -6.59
N ARG A 251 13.01 19.35 -6.61
CA ARG A 251 14.27 19.37 -7.37
C ARG A 251 15.27 18.30 -6.91
N LYS A 252 15.43 18.11 -5.60
CA LYS A 252 16.29 17.05 -5.05
C LYS A 252 15.81 15.65 -5.43
N ILE A 253 14.51 15.40 -5.38
CA ILE A 253 13.92 14.12 -5.77
C ILE A 253 14.19 13.85 -7.25
N VAL A 254 13.80 14.78 -8.13
CA VAL A 254 13.97 14.64 -9.58
C VAL A 254 15.45 14.49 -9.98
N GLN A 255 16.33 15.27 -9.37
CA GLN A 255 17.76 15.15 -9.61
C GLN A 255 18.29 13.77 -9.21
N ARG A 256 17.98 13.30 -7.98
CA ARG A 256 18.44 12.00 -7.50
C ARG A 256 17.89 10.84 -8.34
N GLN A 257 16.63 10.92 -8.76
CA GLN A 257 16.07 9.93 -9.66
C GLN A 257 16.85 9.83 -10.96
N ARG A 258 17.14 10.96 -11.61
CA ARG A 258 17.93 11.00 -12.85
C ARG A 258 19.35 10.48 -12.69
N GLU A 259 20.02 10.83 -11.60
CA GLU A 259 21.36 10.34 -11.27
C GLU A 259 21.44 8.81 -11.18
N LEU A 260 20.31 8.14 -10.91
CA LEU A 260 20.20 6.67 -10.82
C LEU A 260 19.50 6.04 -12.03
N GLY A 261 19.29 6.81 -13.10
CA GLY A 261 18.66 6.31 -14.34
C GLY A 261 17.14 6.15 -14.23
N ILE A 262 16.53 6.87 -13.29
CA ILE A 262 15.08 6.88 -13.08
C ILE A 262 14.50 8.15 -13.73
N HIS A 263 13.48 8.00 -14.55
CA HIS A 263 12.82 9.09 -15.26
C HIS A 263 11.45 9.37 -14.62
N PRO A 264 11.30 10.44 -13.83
CA PRO A 264 10.05 10.73 -13.14
C PRO A 264 8.91 11.04 -14.13
N VAL A 265 7.70 10.63 -13.77
CA VAL A 265 6.48 11.07 -14.42
C VAL A 265 5.99 12.31 -13.68
N LEU A 266 6.02 13.47 -14.36
CA LEU A 266 5.62 14.75 -13.77
C LEU A 266 4.14 15.05 -14.08
N PRO A 267 3.43 15.82 -13.24
CA PRO A 267 2.03 16.18 -13.51
C PRO A 267 1.95 17.18 -14.66
N GLY A 268 1.23 16.81 -15.73
CA GLY A 268 0.95 17.69 -16.86
C GLY A 268 -0.34 18.49 -16.69
N PHE A 269 -0.68 19.28 -17.69
CA PHE A 269 -1.87 20.12 -17.69
C PHE A 269 -2.97 19.53 -18.57
N SER A 270 -4.14 19.30 -17.99
CA SER A 270 -5.30 18.77 -18.70
C SER A 270 -6.54 19.69 -18.63
N GLY A 271 -6.34 20.93 -18.20
CA GLY A 271 -7.42 21.94 -18.15
C GLY A 271 -7.98 22.21 -16.76
N MET A 272 -7.54 21.53 -15.70
CA MET A 272 -7.96 21.80 -14.33
C MET A 272 -7.71 23.27 -13.98
N VAL A 273 -8.70 23.94 -13.39
CA VAL A 273 -8.59 25.33 -12.90
C VAL A 273 -9.53 25.56 -11.70
N PRO A 274 -9.31 26.62 -10.89
CA PRO A 274 -10.20 26.96 -9.80
C PRO A 274 -11.65 27.17 -10.24
N THR A 275 -12.60 26.93 -9.35
CA THR A 275 -14.04 27.10 -9.62
C THR A 275 -14.42 28.51 -10.05
N ASN A 276 -13.69 29.51 -9.59
CA ASN A 276 -13.92 30.91 -9.96
C ASN A 276 -13.06 31.43 -11.14
N PHE A 277 -12.46 30.53 -11.91
CA PHE A 277 -11.50 30.89 -12.96
C PHE A 277 -12.14 31.74 -14.06
N THR A 278 -13.35 31.40 -14.50
CA THR A 278 -14.10 32.20 -15.49
C THR A 278 -14.35 33.59 -15.02
N GLU A 279 -14.74 33.77 -13.78
CA GLU A 279 -15.03 35.11 -13.19
C GLU A 279 -13.79 36.00 -13.10
N LYS A 280 -12.62 35.36 -12.85
CA LYS A 280 -11.34 36.06 -12.75
C LYS A 280 -10.72 36.42 -14.10
N THR A 281 -10.90 35.58 -15.10
CA THR A 281 -10.12 35.67 -16.36
C THR A 281 -10.96 35.91 -17.59
N GLY A 282 -12.28 35.65 -17.53
CA GLY A 282 -13.15 35.59 -18.70
C GLY A 282 -13.01 34.30 -19.54
N VAL A 283 -12.11 33.39 -19.19
CA VAL A 283 -11.93 32.11 -19.90
C VAL A 283 -13.09 31.17 -19.56
N PRO A 284 -13.78 30.60 -20.55
CA PRO A 284 -14.90 29.69 -20.30
C PRO A 284 -14.42 28.39 -19.65
N THR A 285 -15.17 27.86 -18.70
CA THR A 285 -14.87 26.60 -18.00
C THR A 285 -16.12 25.75 -17.79
N ASP A 286 -15.95 24.44 -17.78
CA ASP A 286 -17.00 23.45 -17.49
C ASP A 286 -16.97 22.97 -16.04
N ALA A 287 -18.11 22.44 -15.58
CA ALA A 287 -18.30 21.98 -14.20
C ALA A 287 -17.53 20.68 -13.86
N ASN A 288 -16.87 20.04 -14.82
CA ASN A 288 -16.05 18.84 -14.64
C ASN A 288 -16.79 17.70 -13.89
N GLY A 289 -18.04 17.42 -14.26
CA GLY A 289 -18.87 16.41 -13.61
C GLY A 289 -19.43 16.78 -12.23
N GLY A 290 -19.22 18.01 -11.76
CA GLY A 290 -19.83 18.54 -10.54
C GLY A 290 -19.11 18.16 -9.24
N ARG A 291 -19.68 17.25 -8.45
CA ARG A 291 -19.11 16.84 -7.15
C ARG A 291 -18.52 15.43 -7.20
N TRP A 292 -17.43 15.24 -6.49
CA TRP A 292 -16.80 13.94 -6.30
C TRP A 292 -17.33 13.22 -5.04
N ALA A 293 -16.89 11.97 -4.83
CA ALA A 293 -17.19 11.16 -3.67
C ALA A 293 -17.05 11.96 -2.35
N GLY A 294 -17.91 11.69 -1.37
CA GLY A 294 -17.93 12.47 -0.13
C GLY A 294 -18.53 13.87 -0.27
N GLY A 295 -19.02 14.24 -1.46
CA GLY A 295 -19.63 15.56 -1.71
C GLY A 295 -18.62 16.67 -1.97
N PHE A 296 -17.35 16.35 -2.20
CA PHE A 296 -16.30 17.34 -2.48
C PHE A 296 -16.54 18.08 -3.77
N GLN A 297 -16.33 19.41 -3.75
CA GLN A 297 -16.35 20.22 -4.96
C GLN A 297 -15.14 19.87 -5.83
N ARG A 298 -15.41 19.53 -7.10
CA ARG A 298 -14.35 19.38 -8.10
C ARG A 298 -13.85 20.73 -8.58
N PRO A 299 -12.57 20.86 -8.96
CA PRO A 299 -12.10 21.95 -9.79
C PRO A 299 -12.90 22.01 -11.09
N ARG A 300 -12.98 23.18 -11.69
CA ARG A 300 -13.50 23.33 -13.04
C ARG A 300 -12.46 22.86 -14.07
N ILE A 301 -12.89 22.70 -15.29
CA ILE A 301 -12.02 22.35 -16.41
C ILE A 301 -12.20 23.36 -17.55
N ILE A 302 -11.11 23.87 -18.09
CA ILE A 302 -11.11 24.51 -19.39
C ILE A 302 -11.30 23.40 -20.42
N ASP A 303 -12.30 23.52 -21.30
CA ASP A 303 -12.41 22.58 -22.42
C ASP A 303 -11.12 22.67 -23.24
N PRO A 304 -10.37 21.58 -23.43
CA PRO A 304 -9.11 21.63 -24.18
C PRO A 304 -9.27 22.05 -25.64
N THR A 305 -10.50 22.00 -26.18
CA THR A 305 -10.79 22.51 -27.53
C THR A 305 -10.97 24.04 -27.59
N TYR A 306 -10.92 24.72 -26.46
CA TYR A 306 -10.93 26.19 -26.41
C TYR A 306 -9.66 26.76 -27.06
N SER A 307 -9.81 27.79 -27.91
CA SER A 307 -8.70 28.35 -28.71
C SER A 307 -7.53 28.92 -27.88
N GLY A 308 -7.78 29.32 -26.62
CA GLY A 308 -6.74 29.79 -25.70
C GLY A 308 -6.08 28.70 -24.85
N PHE A 309 -6.49 27.43 -24.99
CA PHE A 309 -6.01 26.33 -24.14
C PHE A 309 -4.49 26.13 -24.23
N ALA A 310 -3.93 26.12 -25.46
CA ALA A 310 -2.50 25.90 -25.68
C ALA A 310 -1.63 26.94 -24.95
N GLN A 311 -2.02 28.22 -24.99
CA GLN A 311 -1.27 29.28 -24.30
C GLN A 311 -1.34 29.13 -22.78
N ILE A 312 -2.49 28.76 -22.24
CA ILE A 312 -2.66 28.53 -20.80
C ILE A 312 -1.84 27.32 -20.34
N ALA A 313 -1.83 26.26 -21.15
CA ALA A 313 -1.00 25.08 -20.91
C ALA A 313 0.51 25.43 -20.96
N ALA A 314 0.94 26.24 -21.92
CA ALA A 314 2.33 26.69 -22.01
C ALA A 314 2.78 27.45 -20.75
N ASP A 315 1.93 28.33 -20.22
CA ASP A 315 2.19 29.04 -18.96
C ASP A 315 2.33 28.07 -17.77
N TYR A 316 1.47 27.04 -17.71
CA TYR A 316 1.57 26.00 -16.68
C TYR A 316 2.88 25.22 -16.80
N TYR A 317 3.23 24.75 -18.02
CA TYR A 317 4.47 24.01 -18.24
C TYR A 317 5.72 24.83 -17.98
N ALA A 318 5.69 26.14 -18.21
CA ALA A 318 6.78 27.03 -17.82
C ALA A 318 6.98 27.05 -16.29
N CYS A 319 5.91 27.16 -15.53
CA CYS A 319 5.95 27.07 -14.07
C CYS A 319 6.38 25.69 -13.57
N LEU A 320 5.89 24.62 -14.21
CA LEU A 320 6.31 23.24 -13.89
C LEU A 320 7.81 23.05 -14.10
N LYS A 321 8.34 23.54 -15.22
CA LYS A 321 9.78 23.48 -15.55
C LYS A 321 10.61 24.22 -14.50
N GLU A 322 10.15 25.36 -14.05
CA GLU A 322 10.84 26.14 -13.01
C GLU A 322 10.89 25.41 -11.67
N VAL A 323 9.79 24.74 -11.26
CA VAL A 323 9.69 24.09 -9.95
C VAL A 323 10.28 22.68 -9.96
N MET A 324 9.97 21.86 -10.94
CA MET A 324 10.34 20.44 -10.99
C MET A 324 11.35 20.09 -12.08
N GLY A 325 11.55 20.99 -13.06
CA GLY A 325 12.28 20.68 -14.28
C GLY A 325 11.42 20.01 -15.34
N GLU A 326 12.06 19.45 -16.36
CA GLU A 326 11.41 18.73 -17.48
C GLU A 326 11.45 17.23 -17.27
N SER A 327 10.60 16.49 -17.99
CA SER A 327 10.66 15.03 -18.05
C SER A 327 10.33 14.52 -19.47
N GLN A 328 10.59 13.25 -19.70
CA GLN A 328 10.11 12.52 -20.86
C GLN A 328 8.69 12.00 -20.69
N TYR A 329 8.14 12.09 -19.46
CA TYR A 329 6.84 11.54 -19.09
C TYR A 329 6.02 12.55 -18.30
N TYR A 330 4.75 12.76 -18.72
CA TYR A 330 3.81 13.62 -18.00
C TYR A 330 2.51 12.86 -17.74
N SER A 331 2.00 12.91 -16.51
CA SER A 331 0.75 12.27 -16.12
C SER A 331 -0.41 13.25 -16.19
N MET A 332 -1.47 12.85 -16.85
CA MET A 332 -2.73 13.61 -16.94
C MET A 332 -3.90 12.64 -17.01
N ASP A 333 -4.90 12.91 -16.19
CA ASP A 333 -6.15 12.15 -16.13
C ASP A 333 -7.34 13.11 -16.25
N PRO A 334 -7.62 13.65 -17.47
CA PRO A 334 -8.50 14.82 -17.65
C PRO A 334 -9.92 14.61 -17.15
N PHE A 335 -10.45 13.41 -17.25
CA PHE A 335 -11.83 13.10 -16.93
C PHE A 335 -11.93 12.00 -15.86
N HIS A 336 -11.04 12.06 -14.87
CA HIS A 336 -10.93 11.05 -13.82
C HIS A 336 -12.25 10.90 -13.05
N GLU A 337 -12.69 9.65 -12.85
CA GLU A 337 -13.86 9.28 -12.04
C GLU A 337 -15.13 10.09 -12.29
N GLY A 338 -15.50 10.28 -13.55
CA GLY A 338 -16.72 10.97 -13.95
C GLY A 338 -16.54 12.45 -14.28
N GLY A 339 -15.32 12.93 -14.43
CA GLY A 339 -15.05 14.25 -15.04
C GLY A 339 -15.60 14.32 -16.46
N SER A 340 -15.99 15.53 -16.91
CA SER A 340 -16.62 15.74 -18.20
C SER A 340 -16.47 17.17 -18.73
N ILE A 341 -16.62 17.29 -20.05
CA ILE A 341 -16.72 18.57 -20.79
C ILE A 341 -18.07 18.66 -21.49
N SER A 342 -18.63 19.86 -21.56
CA SER A 342 -19.97 20.10 -22.13
C SER A 342 -20.01 19.98 -23.65
N SER A 343 -18.87 20.23 -24.32
CA SER A 343 -18.76 20.11 -25.78
C SER A 343 -18.93 18.69 -26.30
N GLY A 344 -18.65 17.68 -25.46
CA GLY A 344 -18.61 16.28 -25.88
C GLY A 344 -17.48 15.91 -26.84
N LYS A 345 -16.56 16.84 -27.13
CA LYS A 345 -15.45 16.66 -28.06
C LYS A 345 -14.23 16.01 -27.40
N TYR A 346 -14.42 14.84 -26.83
CA TYR A 346 -13.38 14.16 -26.03
C TYR A 346 -12.14 13.79 -26.85
N ALA A 347 -12.29 13.38 -28.11
CA ALA A 347 -11.15 13.01 -28.95
C ALA A 347 -10.30 14.23 -29.29
N GLU A 348 -10.93 15.33 -29.66
CA GLU A 348 -10.24 16.62 -29.93
C GLU A 348 -9.60 17.17 -28.65
N ALA A 349 -10.25 16.98 -27.50
CA ALA A 349 -9.68 17.35 -26.20
C ALA A 349 -8.40 16.57 -25.88
N TYR A 350 -8.39 15.25 -26.14
CA TYR A 350 -7.18 14.44 -25.96
C TYR A 350 -6.06 14.89 -26.91
N GLN A 351 -6.38 15.18 -28.17
CA GLN A 351 -5.39 15.71 -29.11
C GLN A 351 -4.82 17.06 -28.63
N ALA A 352 -5.66 17.98 -28.20
CA ALA A 352 -5.22 19.30 -27.73
C ALA A 352 -4.35 19.22 -26.45
N ILE A 353 -4.70 18.34 -25.53
CA ILE A 353 -3.87 18.07 -24.32
C ILE A 353 -2.48 17.52 -24.74
N PHE A 354 -2.49 16.57 -25.69
CA PHE A 354 -1.24 15.98 -26.19
C PHE A 354 -0.39 17.04 -26.91
N ASP A 355 -0.97 17.84 -27.81
CA ASP A 355 -0.27 18.88 -28.56
C ASP A 355 0.37 19.91 -27.64
N ALA A 356 -0.33 20.34 -26.60
CA ALA A 356 0.21 21.26 -25.61
C ALA A 356 1.36 20.68 -24.79
N MET A 357 1.32 19.39 -24.49
CA MET A 357 2.44 18.69 -23.85
C MET A 357 3.64 18.55 -24.80
N GLU A 358 3.39 18.20 -26.06
CA GLU A 358 4.42 18.06 -27.09
C GLU A 358 5.12 19.38 -27.38
N GLU A 359 4.38 20.50 -27.43
CA GLU A 359 4.95 21.84 -27.57
C GLU A 359 5.84 22.20 -26.38
N ALA A 360 5.42 21.86 -25.18
CA ALA A 360 6.21 22.09 -23.97
C ALA A 360 7.48 21.23 -23.92
N ARG A 361 7.42 20.00 -24.43
CA ARG A 361 8.52 19.06 -24.45
C ARG A 361 8.41 18.08 -25.62
N GLU A 362 9.11 18.37 -26.71
CA GLU A 362 9.18 17.50 -27.88
C GLU A 362 9.62 16.08 -27.51
N GLY A 363 8.92 15.10 -28.04
CA GLY A 363 9.17 13.69 -27.79
C GLY A 363 8.69 13.14 -26.47
N ALA A 364 8.06 13.94 -25.61
CA ALA A 364 7.50 13.48 -24.35
C ALA A 364 6.31 12.52 -24.57
N LYS A 365 6.08 11.67 -23.61
CA LYS A 365 4.94 10.75 -23.60
C LYS A 365 3.96 11.11 -22.51
N TRP A 366 2.69 11.00 -22.85
CA TRP A 366 1.60 11.14 -21.90
C TRP A 366 1.36 9.82 -21.17
N VAL A 367 1.36 9.81 -19.84
CA VAL A 367 1.02 8.67 -18.99
C VAL A 367 -0.39 8.88 -18.45
N ILE A 368 -1.27 7.91 -18.65
CA ILE A 368 -2.67 7.98 -18.22
C ILE A 368 -3.08 6.73 -17.45
N GLN A 369 -3.88 6.90 -16.40
CA GLN A 369 -4.40 5.83 -15.58
C GLN A 369 -5.70 5.26 -16.18
N GLN A 370 -5.73 3.97 -16.46
CA GLN A 370 -6.99 3.27 -16.75
C GLN A 370 -7.68 2.98 -15.42
N TRP A 371 -8.61 3.86 -15.06
CA TRP A 371 -9.44 3.73 -13.87
C TRP A 371 -10.83 4.25 -14.15
N GLN A 372 -11.86 3.38 -14.05
CA GLN A 372 -13.27 3.70 -14.27
C GLN A 372 -13.57 4.44 -15.60
N TRP A 373 -12.85 4.09 -16.67
CA TRP A 373 -13.06 4.72 -17.98
C TRP A 373 -14.45 4.43 -18.53
N ASP A 374 -15.07 5.46 -19.08
CA ASP A 374 -16.27 5.36 -19.90
C ASP A 374 -15.95 5.09 -21.39
N SER A 375 -16.97 5.05 -22.21
CA SER A 375 -16.83 4.84 -23.66
C SER A 375 -16.11 5.99 -24.39
N ASN A 376 -16.19 7.22 -23.84
CA ASN A 376 -15.58 8.41 -24.44
C ASN A 376 -14.06 8.39 -24.24
N GLN A 377 -13.62 8.18 -23.01
CA GLN A 377 -12.20 8.05 -22.69
C GLN A 377 -11.57 6.90 -23.48
N ARG A 378 -12.25 5.75 -23.55
CA ARG A 378 -11.79 4.59 -24.33
C ARG A 378 -11.53 4.90 -25.80
N LYS A 379 -12.42 5.67 -26.44
CA LYS A 379 -12.27 6.03 -27.86
C LYS A 379 -11.21 7.10 -28.06
N SER A 380 -11.09 8.00 -27.13
CA SER A 380 -10.26 9.19 -27.25
C SER A 380 -8.75 8.92 -27.20
N ILE A 381 -8.32 7.79 -26.61
CA ILE A 381 -6.90 7.41 -26.62
C ILE A 381 -6.33 7.25 -28.04
N ASN A 382 -7.18 6.97 -29.04
CA ASN A 382 -6.77 6.84 -30.43
C ASN A 382 -6.56 8.19 -31.15
N ALA A 383 -6.98 9.30 -30.54
CA ALA A 383 -6.69 10.64 -31.05
C ALA A 383 -5.22 11.05 -30.81
N VAL A 384 -4.57 10.40 -29.83
CA VAL A 384 -3.15 10.63 -29.55
C VAL A 384 -2.30 9.79 -30.52
N PRO A 385 -1.20 10.33 -31.08
CA PRO A 385 -0.33 9.58 -31.99
C PRO A 385 0.16 8.25 -31.40
N ALA A 386 0.26 7.23 -32.24
CA ALA A 386 0.62 5.86 -31.82
C ALA A 386 1.92 5.82 -31.00
N GLY A 387 1.87 5.13 -29.86
CA GLY A 387 3.01 4.97 -28.96
C GLY A 387 3.42 6.23 -28.19
N ARG A 388 2.64 7.32 -28.29
CA ARG A 388 2.89 8.55 -27.51
C ARG A 388 2.08 8.63 -26.21
N LEU A 389 1.13 7.72 -26.03
CA LEU A 389 0.40 7.51 -24.79
C LEU A 389 0.88 6.22 -24.14
N VAL A 390 1.06 6.23 -22.81
CA VAL A 390 1.37 5.07 -21.99
C VAL A 390 0.20 4.85 -21.03
N VAL A 391 -0.57 3.79 -21.27
CA VAL A 391 -1.74 3.47 -20.47
C VAL A 391 -1.35 2.56 -19.32
N LEU A 392 -1.63 2.99 -18.11
CA LEU A 392 -1.47 2.18 -16.89
C LEU A 392 -2.76 1.39 -16.66
N ASP A 393 -2.77 0.09 -16.94
CA ASP A 393 -3.86 -0.79 -16.51
C ASP A 393 -3.67 -1.07 -15.01
N LEU A 394 -4.29 -0.20 -14.18
CA LEU A 394 -3.93 -0.08 -12.77
C LEU A 394 -4.17 -1.34 -11.94
N PHE A 395 -5.23 -2.11 -12.25
CA PHE A 395 -5.67 -3.21 -11.39
C PHE A 395 -5.51 -4.57 -12.06
N SER A 396 -4.41 -4.76 -12.80
CA SER A 396 -4.16 -5.98 -13.58
C SER A 396 -3.95 -7.24 -12.71
N ASP A 397 -3.57 -7.09 -11.45
CA ASP A 397 -3.46 -8.21 -10.50
C ASP A 397 -4.82 -8.76 -10.04
N GLY A 398 -5.86 -7.92 -10.03
CA GLY A 398 -7.21 -8.32 -9.60
C GLY A 398 -8.22 -8.35 -10.74
N ARG A 399 -8.22 -7.32 -11.56
CA ARG A 399 -9.19 -7.13 -12.66
C ARG A 399 -8.53 -6.47 -13.86
N PRO A 400 -7.71 -7.20 -14.62
CA PRO A 400 -7.07 -6.67 -15.83
C PRO A 400 -8.12 -6.26 -16.87
N ALA A 401 -7.89 -5.13 -17.53
CA ALA A 401 -8.82 -4.59 -18.52
C ALA A 401 -8.31 -4.74 -19.97
N PHE A 402 -7.18 -5.38 -20.20
CA PHE A 402 -6.58 -5.55 -21.52
C PHE A 402 -7.53 -6.15 -22.56
N ASP A 403 -8.29 -7.18 -22.19
CA ASP A 403 -9.22 -7.82 -23.13
C ASP A 403 -10.36 -6.86 -23.55
N HIS A 404 -10.80 -6.03 -22.62
CA HIS A 404 -11.85 -5.05 -22.87
C HIS A 404 -11.41 -3.92 -23.81
N TYR A 405 -10.12 -3.57 -23.78
CA TYR A 405 -9.54 -2.45 -24.54
C TYR A 405 -8.60 -2.91 -25.66
N ASN A 406 -8.65 -4.18 -26.08
CA ASN A 406 -7.76 -4.74 -27.10
C ASN A 406 -6.27 -4.42 -26.86
N GLY A 407 -5.83 -4.59 -25.61
CA GLY A 407 -4.46 -4.28 -25.19
C GLY A 407 -4.06 -2.82 -25.31
N TYR A 408 -5.01 -1.91 -25.50
CA TYR A 408 -4.81 -0.46 -25.69
C TYR A 408 -4.08 -0.07 -26.98
N ALA A 409 -3.88 -0.99 -27.92
CA ALA A 409 -3.24 -0.67 -29.21
C ALA A 409 -4.00 0.46 -29.94
N PRO A 410 -3.29 1.42 -30.59
CA PRO A 410 -1.86 1.42 -30.90
C PRO A 410 -0.94 2.06 -29.83
N GLN A 411 -1.43 2.28 -28.64
CA GLN A 411 -0.69 2.89 -27.53
C GLN A 411 0.15 1.86 -26.76
N ASP A 412 1.19 2.32 -26.07
CA ASP A 412 1.94 1.50 -25.13
C ASP A 412 1.10 1.26 -23.85
N ALA A 413 1.21 0.08 -23.25
CA ALA A 413 0.52 -0.26 -22.01
C ALA A 413 1.47 -0.81 -20.95
N VAL A 414 1.10 -0.61 -19.68
CA VAL A 414 1.81 -1.13 -18.52
C VAL A 414 0.87 -1.99 -17.69
N PHE A 415 1.30 -3.22 -17.43
CA PHE A 415 0.60 -4.12 -16.50
C PHE A 415 0.88 -3.64 -15.06
N CYS A 416 -0.09 -3.02 -14.40
CA CYS A 416 0.06 -2.51 -13.05
C CYS A 416 -0.74 -3.33 -12.04
N ALA A 417 -0.22 -3.44 -10.82
CA ALA A 417 -0.94 -3.97 -9.68
C ALA A 417 -1.30 -2.86 -8.69
N ILE A 418 -2.42 -3.02 -8.00
CA ILE A 418 -2.77 -2.23 -6.81
C ILE A 418 -2.86 -3.19 -5.61
N PRO A 419 -1.75 -3.49 -4.96
CA PRO A 419 -1.73 -4.42 -3.83
C PRO A 419 -2.35 -3.85 -2.56
N ASN A 420 -2.53 -2.54 -2.50
CA ASN A 420 -3.10 -1.84 -1.35
C ASN A 420 -3.97 -0.66 -1.77
N PHE A 421 -5.13 -0.55 -1.14
CA PHE A 421 -6.06 0.57 -1.26
C PHE A 421 -6.14 1.31 0.08
N GLY A 422 -6.07 2.63 0.05
CA GLY A 422 -6.22 3.51 1.20
C GLY A 422 -5.14 3.37 2.28
N GLY A 423 -4.14 2.54 2.08
CA GLY A 423 -3.16 2.20 3.11
C GLY A 423 -3.72 1.31 4.21
N ARG A 424 -4.78 0.57 3.93
CA ARG A 424 -5.41 -0.34 4.89
C ARG A 424 -4.41 -1.33 5.45
N SER A 425 -4.48 -1.54 6.74
CA SER A 425 -3.69 -2.56 7.41
C SER A 425 -4.23 -3.94 7.09
N GLY A 426 -3.35 -4.91 7.00
CA GLY A 426 -3.67 -6.30 6.71
C GLY A 426 -2.79 -6.86 5.61
N VAL A 427 -2.89 -8.16 5.41
CA VAL A 427 -2.15 -8.87 4.37
C VAL A 427 -3.12 -9.30 3.30
N MET A 428 -2.79 -8.97 2.08
CA MET A 428 -3.47 -9.49 0.91
C MET A 428 -2.50 -9.57 -0.25
N GLY A 429 -2.36 -10.75 -0.84
CA GLY A 429 -1.53 -10.93 -2.03
C GLY A 429 -2.20 -11.78 -3.08
N ARG A 430 -1.79 -11.60 -4.34
CA ARG A 430 -2.25 -12.34 -5.51
C ARG A 430 -1.07 -12.92 -6.29
N LEU A 431 -0.10 -13.52 -5.57
CA LEU A 431 1.20 -13.85 -6.19
C LEU A 431 1.09 -14.77 -7.41
N ASN A 432 0.28 -15.83 -7.32
CA ASN A 432 0.07 -16.72 -8.47
C ASN A 432 -0.65 -15.99 -9.62
N ASN A 433 -1.74 -15.31 -9.30
CA ASN A 433 -2.55 -14.61 -10.29
C ASN A 433 -1.77 -13.49 -10.99
N LEU A 434 -0.94 -12.79 -10.25
CA LEU A 434 -0.04 -11.75 -10.77
C LEU A 434 0.91 -12.32 -11.84
N VAL A 435 1.59 -13.43 -11.51
CA VAL A 435 2.52 -14.10 -12.43
C VAL A 435 1.78 -14.65 -13.64
N ASP A 436 0.66 -15.35 -13.42
CA ASP A 436 -0.13 -15.95 -14.48
C ASP A 436 -0.65 -14.89 -15.46
N ASN A 437 -1.24 -13.84 -14.95
CA ASN A 437 -1.79 -12.75 -15.76
C ASN A 437 -0.70 -11.99 -16.51
N TYR A 438 0.40 -11.62 -15.85
CA TYR A 438 1.48 -10.89 -16.52
C TYR A 438 1.99 -11.61 -17.76
N PHE A 439 2.35 -12.88 -17.62
CA PHE A 439 2.89 -13.65 -18.74
C PHE A 439 1.84 -13.93 -19.81
N ALA A 440 0.59 -14.22 -19.42
CA ALA A 440 -0.50 -14.47 -20.36
C ALA A 440 -0.86 -13.23 -21.19
N TYR A 441 -1.06 -12.09 -20.54
CA TYR A 441 -1.44 -10.85 -21.23
C TYR A 441 -0.29 -10.28 -22.07
N LYS A 442 0.94 -10.34 -21.56
CA LYS A 442 2.13 -9.93 -22.32
C LYS A 442 2.32 -10.74 -23.60
N ALA A 443 2.06 -12.06 -23.55
CA ALA A 443 2.11 -12.90 -24.74
C ALA A 443 0.98 -12.58 -25.73
N LYS A 444 -0.19 -12.19 -25.23
CA LYS A 444 -1.37 -11.88 -26.05
C LYS A 444 -1.31 -10.48 -26.68
N TYR A 445 -0.80 -9.50 -25.95
CA TYR A 445 -0.82 -8.09 -26.35
C TYR A 445 0.58 -7.49 -26.45
N PRO A 446 1.12 -7.35 -27.69
CA PRO A 446 2.46 -6.73 -27.89
C PRO A 446 2.55 -5.27 -27.44
N SER A 447 1.43 -4.59 -27.22
CA SER A 447 1.34 -3.24 -26.67
C SER A 447 1.78 -3.17 -25.20
N ILE A 448 1.80 -4.28 -24.47
CA ILE A 448 2.30 -4.32 -23.09
C ILE A 448 3.83 -4.20 -23.11
N LYS A 449 4.32 -2.99 -22.86
CA LYS A 449 5.73 -2.63 -22.86
C LYS A 449 6.31 -2.46 -21.44
N GLY A 450 5.50 -2.69 -20.44
CA GLY A 450 5.95 -2.48 -19.07
C GLY A 450 5.17 -3.25 -18.02
N ILE A 451 5.70 -3.16 -16.80
CA ILE A 451 5.09 -3.68 -15.57
C ILE A 451 5.19 -2.60 -14.50
N GLY A 452 4.30 -2.60 -13.53
CA GLY A 452 4.36 -1.61 -12.47
C GLY A 452 3.49 -1.93 -11.27
N VAL A 453 3.63 -1.07 -10.27
CA VAL A 453 2.81 -1.07 -9.06
C VAL A 453 2.29 0.35 -8.83
N ALA A 454 0.98 0.47 -8.74
CA ALA A 454 0.30 1.73 -8.46
C ALA A 454 -0.46 1.65 -7.13
N PRO A 455 0.22 1.45 -5.98
CA PRO A 455 -0.42 1.24 -4.70
C PRO A 455 -0.96 2.56 -4.16
N GLU A 456 -2.10 2.54 -3.51
CA GLU A 456 -2.55 3.77 -2.82
C GLU A 456 -1.73 4.04 -1.54
N SER A 457 -1.00 3.04 -1.04
CA SER A 457 -0.02 3.17 0.04
C SER A 457 1.03 2.08 -0.06
N ILE A 458 2.21 2.34 0.46
CA ILE A 458 3.35 1.42 0.52
C ILE A 458 3.60 0.92 1.95
N GLU A 459 4.70 0.20 2.14
CA GLU A 459 5.16 -0.34 3.43
C GLU A 459 4.35 -1.53 3.94
N GLN A 460 3.61 -2.23 3.05
CA GLN A 460 2.81 -3.40 3.38
C GLN A 460 3.06 -4.52 2.37
N THR A 461 2.99 -5.75 2.83
CA THR A 461 3.15 -6.96 2.01
C THR A 461 4.31 -6.87 1.00
N PRO A 462 5.55 -6.66 1.47
CA PRO A 462 6.71 -6.37 0.60
C PRO A 462 7.01 -7.46 -0.43
N VAL A 463 6.61 -8.70 -0.17
CA VAL A 463 6.77 -9.83 -1.08
C VAL A 463 6.13 -9.59 -2.45
N THR A 464 5.02 -8.88 -2.51
CA THR A 464 4.31 -8.55 -3.75
C THR A 464 5.14 -7.61 -4.63
N TYR A 465 5.74 -6.59 -4.03
CA TYR A 465 6.57 -5.61 -4.75
C TYR A 465 7.86 -6.23 -5.28
N ASP A 466 8.53 -7.04 -4.46
CA ASP A 466 9.72 -7.76 -4.88
C ASP A 466 9.44 -8.67 -6.08
N LEU A 467 8.31 -9.40 -6.06
CA LEU A 467 7.93 -10.27 -7.16
C LEU A 467 7.70 -9.47 -8.44
N ILE A 468 6.88 -8.43 -8.38
CA ILE A 468 6.52 -7.63 -9.55
C ILE A 468 7.75 -7.06 -10.26
N PHE A 469 8.68 -6.48 -9.51
CA PHE A 469 9.85 -5.85 -10.11
C PHE A 469 10.94 -6.84 -10.55
N GLU A 470 10.89 -8.09 -10.10
CA GLU A 470 11.77 -9.15 -10.60
C GLU A 470 11.23 -9.84 -11.87
N LEU A 471 9.90 -9.93 -12.04
CA LEU A 471 9.29 -10.62 -13.17
C LEU A 471 9.87 -10.25 -14.54
N PRO A 472 10.10 -8.97 -14.87
CA PRO A 472 10.60 -8.61 -16.20
C PRO A 472 12.04 -9.08 -16.48
N TRP A 473 12.80 -9.42 -15.45
CA TRP A 473 14.19 -9.89 -15.55
C TRP A 473 14.33 -11.42 -15.59
N MET A 474 13.25 -12.15 -15.35
CA MET A 474 13.28 -13.63 -15.25
C MET A 474 13.27 -14.34 -16.61
N GLY A 475 12.97 -13.63 -17.71
CA GLY A 475 12.97 -14.19 -19.07
C GLY A 475 11.88 -15.23 -19.36
N LYS A 476 11.38 -15.92 -18.33
CA LYS A 476 10.30 -16.92 -18.40
C LYS A 476 9.45 -16.89 -17.14
N LYS A 477 8.24 -17.42 -17.24
CA LYS A 477 7.32 -17.56 -16.11
C LYS A 477 7.98 -18.38 -14.99
N PRO A 478 8.14 -17.83 -13.78
CA PRO A 478 8.71 -18.56 -12.64
C PRO A 478 7.70 -19.52 -12.03
N ASP A 479 8.21 -20.55 -11.37
CA ASP A 479 7.46 -21.27 -10.35
C ASP A 479 7.39 -20.39 -9.08
N VAL A 480 6.18 -20.01 -8.69
CA VAL A 480 5.95 -19.06 -7.58
C VAL A 480 6.36 -19.68 -6.24
N GLY A 481 6.21 -21.01 -6.06
CA GLY A 481 6.63 -21.68 -4.83
C GLY A 481 8.14 -21.64 -4.65
N ASN A 482 8.89 -21.95 -5.70
CA ASN A 482 10.36 -21.86 -5.67
C ASN A 482 10.84 -20.42 -5.46
N TRP A 483 10.16 -19.45 -6.10
CA TRP A 483 10.48 -18.05 -5.93
C TRP A 483 10.27 -17.59 -4.48
N VAL A 484 9.12 -17.95 -3.87
CA VAL A 484 8.82 -17.63 -2.47
C VAL A 484 9.80 -18.29 -1.51
N ALA A 485 10.25 -19.53 -1.80
CA ALA A 485 11.27 -20.20 -1.00
C ALA A 485 12.60 -19.44 -1.01
N ASN A 486 13.02 -18.93 -2.17
CA ASN A 486 14.21 -18.07 -2.30
C ASN A 486 14.00 -16.70 -1.63
N TYR A 487 12.81 -16.11 -1.76
CA TYR A 487 12.46 -14.89 -1.06
C TYR A 487 12.61 -15.06 0.45
N ALA A 488 12.07 -16.13 1.02
CA ALA A 488 12.17 -16.44 2.45
C ALA A 488 13.64 -16.61 2.92
N LYS A 489 14.50 -17.21 2.09
CA LYS A 489 15.94 -17.28 2.34
C LYS A 489 16.56 -15.88 2.40
N GLY A 490 16.31 -15.04 1.43
CA GLY A 490 16.79 -13.64 1.41
C GLY A 490 16.23 -12.80 2.55
N ARG A 491 14.99 -13.06 2.94
CA ARG A 491 14.30 -12.33 4.01
C ARG A 491 14.93 -12.54 5.38
N TYR A 492 15.42 -13.79 5.66
CA TYR A 492 15.98 -14.15 6.98
C TYR A 492 17.44 -14.62 6.93
N GLY A 493 18.10 -14.46 5.80
CA GLY A 493 19.55 -14.63 5.65
C GLY A 493 20.06 -16.06 5.59
N ARG A 494 19.19 -17.05 5.57
CA ARG A 494 19.57 -18.45 5.47
C ARG A 494 18.47 -19.37 4.99
N TYR A 495 18.88 -20.48 4.41
CA TYR A 495 17.96 -21.58 4.16
C TYR A 495 17.45 -22.16 5.49
N ASN A 496 16.16 -22.33 5.61
CA ASN A 496 15.52 -23.03 6.72
C ASN A 496 14.23 -23.68 6.21
N LYS A 497 14.18 -25.00 6.22
CA LYS A 497 13.06 -25.78 5.69
C LYS A 497 11.72 -25.41 6.34
N VAL A 498 11.69 -25.24 7.67
CA VAL A 498 10.44 -24.90 8.39
C VAL A 498 9.95 -23.51 8.01
N VAL A 499 10.85 -22.56 7.80
CA VAL A 499 10.52 -21.22 7.30
C VAL A 499 9.99 -21.27 5.87
N GLN A 500 10.58 -22.07 5.01
CA GLN A 500 10.07 -22.24 3.63
C GLN A 500 8.68 -22.86 3.62
N GLU A 501 8.44 -23.88 4.47
CA GLU A 501 7.11 -24.46 4.64
C GLU A 501 6.10 -23.39 5.16
N ALA A 502 6.50 -22.51 6.06
CA ALA A 502 5.67 -21.41 6.52
C ALA A 502 5.29 -20.45 5.37
N TRP A 503 6.26 -20.05 4.57
CA TRP A 503 6.03 -19.17 3.44
C TRP A 503 5.22 -19.84 2.32
N GLU A 504 5.37 -21.15 2.13
CA GLU A 504 4.52 -21.90 1.20
C GLU A 504 3.06 -21.92 1.67
N LEU A 505 2.82 -22.10 2.99
CA LEU A 505 1.47 -22.00 3.55
C LEU A 505 0.88 -20.59 3.37
N LEU A 506 1.67 -19.54 3.54
CA LEU A 506 1.24 -18.17 3.28
C LEU A 506 0.94 -17.96 1.80
N ARG A 507 1.80 -18.47 0.91
CA ARG A 507 1.61 -18.39 -0.54
C ARG A 507 0.31 -19.07 -0.98
N GLN A 508 -0.01 -20.21 -0.39
CA GLN A 508 -1.25 -20.94 -0.71
C GLN A 508 -2.50 -20.36 -0.03
N SER A 509 -2.35 -19.46 0.91
CA SER A 509 -3.45 -18.89 1.68
C SER A 509 -3.60 -17.38 1.46
N ILE A 510 -3.15 -16.57 2.38
CA ILE A 510 -3.38 -15.12 2.42
C ILE A 510 -2.69 -14.34 1.29
N LEU A 511 -1.67 -14.93 0.66
CA LEU A 511 -0.97 -14.38 -0.50
C LEU A 511 -1.47 -14.94 -1.84
N ASN A 512 -2.61 -15.63 -1.85
CA ASN A 512 -3.18 -16.29 -3.04
C ASN A 512 -4.67 -15.95 -3.24
N TYR A 513 -5.01 -14.69 -3.14
CA TYR A 513 -6.33 -14.25 -3.61
C TYR A 513 -6.42 -14.39 -5.13
N GLY A 514 -7.61 -14.73 -5.62
CA GLY A 514 -7.85 -14.90 -7.04
C GLY A 514 -8.07 -13.59 -7.80
N ALA A 515 -8.40 -13.74 -9.06
CA ALA A 515 -8.87 -12.63 -9.89
C ALA A 515 -10.25 -12.20 -9.39
N ASP A 516 -10.31 -11.16 -8.62
CA ASP A 516 -11.52 -10.54 -8.10
C ASP A 516 -11.34 -9.01 -7.98
N ALA A 517 -12.45 -8.32 -7.85
CA ALA A 517 -12.45 -6.87 -7.73
C ALA A 517 -12.36 -6.37 -6.27
N ILE A 518 -11.87 -7.19 -5.34
CA ILE A 518 -11.70 -6.76 -3.96
C ILE A 518 -10.58 -5.74 -3.87
N GLN A 519 -10.94 -4.56 -3.42
CA GLN A 519 -10.02 -3.50 -3.11
C GLN A 519 -9.47 -3.73 -1.70
N GLY A 520 -8.42 -4.54 -1.63
CA GLY A 520 -7.87 -4.99 -0.36
C GLY A 520 -6.63 -4.20 0.11
N PRO A 521 -6.13 -4.50 1.29
CA PRO A 521 -6.69 -5.44 2.26
C PRO A 521 -8.10 -5.06 2.72
N VAL A 522 -8.88 -6.07 3.11
CA VAL A 522 -10.21 -5.82 3.71
C VAL A 522 -10.03 -5.37 5.16
N GLU A 523 -11.00 -4.58 5.63
CA GLU A 523 -11.02 -4.09 6.99
C GLU A 523 -11.28 -5.24 7.98
N ASP A 524 -10.57 -5.22 9.11
CA ASP A 524 -10.86 -6.10 10.23
C ASP A 524 -12.15 -5.65 10.92
N VAL A 525 -12.87 -6.57 11.58
CA VAL A 525 -14.16 -6.24 12.22
C VAL A 525 -14.05 -5.19 13.31
N TRP A 526 -12.93 -5.09 14.02
CA TRP A 526 -12.75 -4.03 15.02
C TRP A 526 -12.64 -2.63 14.41
N GLY A 527 -12.19 -2.53 13.14
CA GLY A 527 -12.16 -1.27 12.41
C GLY A 527 -13.50 -0.86 11.84
N ALA A 528 -14.42 -1.79 11.62
CA ALA A 528 -15.76 -1.50 11.16
C ALA A 528 -16.54 -0.66 12.18
N ARG A 529 -17.48 0.15 11.70
CA ARG A 529 -18.45 0.79 12.59
C ARG A 529 -19.21 -0.30 13.36
N PRO A 530 -19.32 -0.21 14.70
CA PRO A 530 -19.84 -1.30 15.51
C PRO A 530 -21.25 -1.75 15.13
N ASN A 531 -21.34 -3.03 14.80
CA ASN A 531 -22.58 -3.72 14.47
C ASN A 531 -22.33 -5.22 14.67
N LEU A 532 -23.29 -5.97 15.20
CA LEU A 532 -23.15 -7.43 15.35
C LEU A 532 -23.10 -8.17 14.01
N ASP A 533 -23.55 -7.53 12.94
CA ASP A 533 -23.43 -8.03 11.56
C ASP A 533 -22.18 -7.53 10.81
N ALA A 534 -21.31 -6.81 11.50
CA ALA A 534 -20.06 -6.36 10.91
C ALA A 534 -19.23 -7.54 10.39
N ARG A 535 -18.60 -7.36 9.25
CA ARG A 535 -17.78 -8.37 8.56
C ARG A 535 -16.48 -7.76 8.09
N PRO A 536 -15.45 -8.58 7.95
CA PRO A 536 -14.28 -8.14 7.17
C PRO A 536 -14.74 -7.76 5.76
N ALA A 537 -14.63 -6.48 5.44
CA ALA A 537 -15.17 -5.93 4.19
C ALA A 537 -14.27 -4.80 3.65
N SER A 538 -14.35 -4.56 2.34
CA SER A 538 -13.87 -3.30 1.78
C SER A 538 -14.88 -2.19 2.01
N THR A 539 -14.45 -0.94 1.94
CA THR A 539 -15.32 0.26 2.06
C THR A 539 -16.55 0.22 1.15
N TRP A 540 -16.44 -0.45 0.00
CA TRP A 540 -17.52 -0.61 -0.97
C TRP A 540 -18.41 -1.85 -0.69
N GLY A 541 -18.43 -2.36 0.53
CA GLY A 541 -19.27 -3.47 0.94
C GLY A 541 -18.88 -4.84 0.41
N LYS A 542 -17.74 -4.95 -0.27
CA LYS A 542 -17.22 -6.23 -0.74
C LYS A 542 -16.58 -6.98 0.42
N THR A 543 -17.17 -8.06 0.83
CA THR A 543 -16.71 -8.92 1.92
C THR A 543 -15.74 -9.98 1.42
N LEU A 544 -14.99 -10.60 2.33
CA LEU A 544 -14.15 -11.76 2.02
C LEU A 544 -14.95 -12.93 1.41
N SER A 545 -16.25 -13.02 1.70
CA SER A 545 -17.13 -13.99 1.06
C SER A 545 -17.38 -13.69 -0.42
N HIS A 546 -17.20 -12.45 -0.87
CA HIS A 546 -17.27 -12.07 -2.27
C HIS A 546 -15.95 -12.34 -3.02
N ALA A 547 -14.85 -12.51 -2.29
CA ALA A 547 -13.59 -13.00 -2.84
C ALA A 547 -13.69 -14.47 -3.29
N GLY A 548 -14.90 -15.01 -3.31
CA GLY A 548 -15.12 -16.41 -3.56
C GLY A 548 -14.50 -17.27 -2.45
N ALA A 549 -14.42 -18.56 -2.66
CA ALA A 549 -13.86 -19.51 -1.72
C ALA A 549 -12.36 -19.32 -1.42
N THR A 550 -11.79 -18.15 -1.70
CA THR A 550 -10.37 -17.93 -1.54
C THR A 550 -9.93 -17.77 -0.09
N TYR A 551 -10.82 -17.34 0.82
CA TYR A 551 -10.52 -17.25 2.24
C TYR A 551 -11.46 -18.10 3.10
N THR A 552 -11.23 -19.40 3.08
CA THR A 552 -11.98 -20.40 3.82
C THR A 552 -11.39 -20.62 5.22
N PRO A 553 -12.09 -21.25 6.15
CA PRO A 553 -11.53 -21.72 7.41
C PRO A 553 -10.22 -22.49 7.27
N ALA A 554 -10.07 -23.27 6.19
CA ALA A 554 -8.82 -23.97 5.90
C ALA A 554 -7.65 -23.03 5.65
N ARG A 555 -7.86 -21.96 4.89
CA ARG A 555 -6.80 -20.98 4.64
C ARG A 555 -6.40 -20.25 5.90
N ARG A 556 -7.33 -19.96 6.80
CA ARG A 556 -7.02 -19.43 8.14
C ARG A 556 -6.09 -20.37 8.90
N GLN A 557 -6.38 -21.68 8.91
CA GLN A 557 -5.50 -22.67 9.58
C GLN A 557 -4.11 -22.70 8.96
N MET A 558 -3.97 -22.48 7.65
CA MET A 558 -2.66 -22.39 7.01
C MET A 558 -1.88 -21.16 7.50
N VAL A 559 -2.54 -20.00 7.62
CA VAL A 559 -1.89 -18.78 8.16
C VAL A 559 -1.48 -19.00 9.61
N ILE A 560 -2.35 -19.59 10.43
CA ILE A 560 -2.04 -19.95 11.82
C ILE A 560 -0.82 -20.88 11.87
N ALA A 561 -0.81 -21.94 11.08
CA ALA A 561 0.29 -22.89 11.02
C ALA A 561 1.60 -22.20 10.55
N ALA A 562 1.52 -21.32 9.56
CA ALA A 562 2.67 -20.54 9.08
C ALA A 562 3.26 -19.67 10.20
N VAL A 563 2.44 -18.94 10.94
CA VAL A 563 2.90 -18.09 12.05
C VAL A 563 3.54 -18.94 13.17
N TYR A 564 2.95 -20.08 13.52
CA TYR A 564 3.56 -21.00 14.48
C TYR A 564 4.91 -21.55 13.99
N LYS A 565 5.01 -21.92 12.70
CA LYS A 565 6.27 -22.36 12.10
C LYS A 565 7.32 -21.25 12.18
N LEU A 566 7.00 -20.03 11.82
CA LEU A 566 7.89 -18.87 11.96
C LEU A 566 8.33 -18.67 13.41
N LEU A 567 7.40 -18.71 14.35
CA LEU A 567 7.70 -18.56 15.78
C LEU A 567 8.58 -19.69 16.32
N SER A 568 8.39 -20.94 15.86
CA SER A 568 9.23 -22.06 16.27
C SER A 568 10.70 -21.86 15.92
N GLN A 569 10.97 -21.10 14.83
CA GLN A 569 12.31 -20.84 14.33
C GLN A 569 12.98 -19.60 14.94
N SER A 570 12.32 -18.90 15.86
CA SER A 570 12.83 -17.65 16.44
C SER A 570 14.22 -17.72 17.06
N LYS A 571 14.61 -18.89 17.59
CA LYS A 571 15.95 -19.15 18.14
C LYS A 571 16.90 -19.72 17.07
N GLU A 572 16.39 -20.62 16.25
CA GLU A 572 17.16 -21.33 15.23
C GLU A 572 17.69 -20.42 14.12
N LEU A 573 16.96 -19.36 13.80
CA LEU A 573 17.39 -18.35 12.84
C LEU A 573 18.61 -17.54 13.31
N LYS A 574 18.91 -17.51 14.62
CA LYS A 574 20.06 -16.81 15.22
C LYS A 574 20.21 -15.36 14.73
N LEU A 575 19.10 -14.63 14.62
CA LEU A 575 19.07 -13.29 14.07
C LEU A 575 19.75 -12.28 15.00
N LYS A 576 20.74 -11.56 14.50
CA LYS A 576 21.38 -10.47 15.23
C LYS A 576 20.38 -9.33 15.45
N LYS A 577 20.37 -8.73 16.66
CA LYS A 577 19.36 -7.75 17.11
C LYS A 577 19.15 -6.58 16.13
N ARG A 578 20.23 -6.09 15.50
CA ARG A 578 20.20 -4.95 14.58
C ARG A 578 20.36 -5.33 13.12
N SER A 579 20.18 -6.60 12.75
CA SER A 579 20.28 -7.02 11.35
C SER A 579 19.00 -6.73 10.59
N VAL A 580 19.15 -6.55 9.27
CA VAL A 580 18.04 -6.49 8.31
C VAL A 580 17.11 -7.69 8.46
N TYR A 581 17.70 -8.89 8.67
CA TYR A 581 16.95 -10.13 8.83
C TYR A 581 16.05 -10.15 10.08
N ASN A 582 16.52 -9.60 11.19
CA ASN A 582 15.70 -9.50 12.40
C ASN A 582 14.58 -8.46 12.25
N SER A 583 14.85 -7.37 11.55
CA SER A 583 13.83 -6.38 11.23
C SER A 583 12.73 -6.98 10.36
N ASN A 584 13.10 -7.69 9.28
CA ASN A 584 12.17 -8.41 8.42
C ASN A 584 11.34 -9.44 9.18
N TYR A 585 11.99 -10.27 10.00
CA TYR A 585 11.32 -11.31 10.77
C TYR A 585 10.29 -10.74 11.76
N ARG A 586 10.65 -9.68 12.47
CA ARG A 586 9.72 -9.03 13.42
C ARG A 586 8.58 -8.33 12.71
N TYR A 587 8.83 -7.73 11.54
CA TYR A 587 7.79 -7.14 10.73
C TYR A 587 6.79 -8.22 10.28
N ASP A 588 7.26 -9.30 9.69
CA ASP A 588 6.43 -10.41 9.20
C ASP A 588 5.60 -11.06 10.31
N LEU A 589 6.17 -11.22 11.50
CA LEU A 589 5.41 -11.71 12.66
C LEU A 589 4.27 -10.77 13.06
N VAL A 590 4.45 -9.46 13.01
CA VAL A 590 3.39 -8.48 13.33
C VAL A 590 2.34 -8.46 12.23
N GLU A 591 2.77 -8.55 10.97
CA GLU A 591 1.86 -8.54 9.83
C GLU A 591 0.99 -9.80 9.80
N PHE A 592 1.59 -10.98 9.74
CA PHE A 592 0.85 -12.26 9.67
C PHE A 592 0.16 -12.64 10.98
N GLY A 593 0.80 -12.38 12.12
CA GLY A 593 0.16 -12.58 13.42
C GLY A 593 -1.05 -11.66 13.62
N GLY A 594 -0.97 -10.44 13.08
CA GLY A 594 -2.10 -9.52 13.02
C GLY A 594 -3.28 -10.06 12.22
N ALA A 595 -3.01 -10.66 11.05
CA ALA A 595 -4.03 -11.28 10.23
C ALA A 595 -4.74 -12.45 10.95
N VAL A 596 -3.99 -13.30 11.64
CA VAL A 596 -4.58 -14.39 12.47
C VAL A 596 -5.53 -13.85 13.51
N MET A 597 -5.14 -12.76 14.20
CA MET A 597 -5.97 -12.16 15.24
C MET A 597 -7.21 -11.45 14.69
N ALA A 598 -7.10 -10.84 13.50
CA ALA A 598 -8.23 -10.22 12.82
C ALA A 598 -9.33 -11.23 12.49
N ASP A 599 -8.93 -12.40 11.99
CA ASP A 599 -9.87 -13.49 11.73
C ASP A 599 -10.55 -14.00 13.01
N TYR A 600 -9.78 -14.13 14.08
CA TYR A 600 -10.34 -14.55 15.36
C TYR A 600 -11.30 -13.51 15.97
N ALA A 601 -11.03 -12.23 15.77
CA ALA A 601 -11.94 -11.17 16.19
C ALA A 601 -13.32 -11.30 15.51
N TYR A 602 -13.35 -11.68 14.24
CA TYR A 602 -14.62 -11.94 13.55
C TYR A 602 -15.36 -13.14 14.13
N GLU A 603 -14.67 -14.23 14.44
CA GLU A 603 -15.28 -15.38 15.11
C GLU A 603 -15.82 -15.04 16.49
N LEU A 604 -15.11 -14.22 17.26
CA LEU A 604 -15.61 -13.72 18.54
C LEU A 604 -16.90 -12.90 18.37
N LEU A 605 -16.94 -12.03 17.34
CA LEU A 605 -18.14 -11.21 17.07
C LEU A 605 -19.35 -12.08 16.70
N LEU A 606 -19.15 -13.10 15.86
CA LEU A 606 -20.20 -14.09 15.58
C LEU A 606 -20.67 -14.81 16.84
N GLY A 607 -19.73 -15.18 17.70
CA GLY A 607 -20.06 -15.78 19.00
C GLY A 607 -20.82 -14.83 19.94
N ILE A 608 -20.48 -13.54 19.96
CA ILE A 608 -21.22 -12.51 20.70
C ILE A 608 -22.65 -12.39 20.17
N LYS A 609 -22.82 -12.34 18.85
CA LYS A 609 -24.13 -12.31 18.22
C LYS A 609 -24.99 -13.52 18.63
N GLY A 610 -24.45 -14.72 18.48
CA GLY A 610 -25.16 -15.96 18.87
C GLY A 610 -25.51 -16.00 20.35
N ALA A 611 -24.63 -15.55 21.27
CA ALA A 611 -24.93 -15.48 22.70
C ALA A 611 -26.05 -14.46 22.99
N LYS A 612 -26.04 -13.30 22.31
CA LYS A 612 -27.12 -12.31 22.43
C LYS A 612 -28.48 -12.87 21.98
N GLU A 613 -28.49 -13.55 20.86
CA GLU A 613 -29.69 -14.16 20.28
C GLU A 613 -30.25 -15.25 21.22
N ALA A 614 -29.37 -16.11 21.75
CA ALA A 614 -29.76 -17.17 22.70
C ALA A 614 -30.31 -16.63 24.01
N ALA A 615 -29.74 -15.57 24.57
CA ALA A 615 -30.16 -14.98 25.85
C ALA A 615 -31.36 -14.02 25.69
N GLY A 616 -31.71 -13.60 24.47
CA GLY A 616 -32.84 -12.73 24.18
C GLY A 616 -32.76 -11.38 24.93
N ALA A 617 -33.83 -11.01 25.62
CA ALA A 617 -33.89 -9.74 26.35
C ALA A 617 -32.93 -9.65 27.56
N TYR A 618 -32.44 -10.77 28.06
CA TYR A 618 -31.56 -10.85 29.22
C TYR A 618 -30.09 -10.89 28.90
N PHE A 619 -29.69 -10.68 27.61
CA PHE A 619 -28.31 -10.84 27.14
C PHE A 619 -27.31 -9.99 27.94
N ALA A 620 -27.69 -8.79 28.41
CA ALA A 620 -26.81 -7.91 29.17
C ALA A 620 -26.28 -8.51 30.49
N SER A 621 -27.03 -9.46 31.07
CA SER A 621 -26.64 -10.21 32.27
C SER A 621 -26.19 -11.65 31.96
N ASP A 622 -26.23 -12.06 30.68
CA ASP A 622 -25.82 -13.40 30.29
C ASP A 622 -24.31 -13.57 30.41
N ALA A 623 -23.89 -14.61 31.11
CA ALA A 623 -22.47 -14.83 31.37
C ALA A 623 -21.65 -15.15 30.10
N ILE A 624 -22.25 -15.83 29.14
CA ILE A 624 -21.59 -16.18 27.86
C ILE A 624 -21.40 -14.93 27.01
N PHE A 625 -22.44 -14.11 26.90
CA PHE A 625 -22.34 -12.84 26.19
C PHE A 625 -21.27 -11.92 26.80
N ILE A 626 -21.30 -11.77 28.14
CA ILE A 626 -20.33 -10.93 28.85
C ILE A 626 -18.90 -11.45 28.66
N ALA A 627 -18.68 -12.76 28.75
CA ALA A 627 -17.35 -13.35 28.57
C ALA A 627 -16.81 -13.10 27.15
N ARG A 628 -17.63 -13.32 26.12
CA ARG A 628 -17.25 -13.11 24.69
C ARG A 628 -17.02 -11.65 24.37
N ARG A 629 -17.90 -10.75 24.83
CA ARG A 629 -17.71 -9.32 24.73
C ARG A 629 -16.38 -8.87 25.33
N ASN A 630 -16.11 -9.32 26.57
CA ASN A 630 -14.86 -8.96 27.23
C ASN A 630 -13.63 -9.53 26.54
N ALA A 631 -13.72 -10.74 25.97
CA ALA A 631 -12.64 -11.31 25.16
C ALA A 631 -12.37 -10.49 23.89
N PHE A 632 -13.43 -10.03 23.20
CA PHE A 632 -13.31 -9.18 22.02
C PHE A 632 -12.63 -7.83 22.33
N LEU A 633 -13.08 -7.16 23.40
CA LEU A 633 -12.48 -5.89 23.83
C LEU A 633 -11.03 -6.05 24.30
N ALA A 634 -10.72 -7.14 25.00
CA ALA A 634 -9.37 -7.47 25.42
C ALA A 634 -8.45 -7.78 24.22
N LEU A 635 -8.97 -8.46 23.21
CA LEU A 635 -8.21 -8.74 21.99
C LEU A 635 -7.78 -7.44 21.29
N ILE A 636 -8.67 -6.44 21.18
CA ILE A 636 -8.30 -5.14 20.60
C ILE A 636 -7.16 -4.48 21.39
N THR A 637 -7.21 -4.56 22.72
CA THR A 637 -6.17 -4.03 23.60
C THR A 637 -4.84 -4.78 23.44
N ASP A 638 -4.90 -6.10 23.38
CA ASP A 638 -3.73 -6.95 23.21
C ASP A 638 -3.10 -6.74 21.82
N MET A 639 -3.93 -6.49 20.81
CA MET A 639 -3.47 -6.13 19.47
C MET A 639 -2.80 -4.77 19.44
N ASP A 640 -3.29 -3.78 20.17
CA ASP A 640 -2.61 -2.48 20.30
C ASP A 640 -1.16 -2.67 20.82
N ALA A 641 -1.00 -3.46 21.88
CA ALA A 641 0.32 -3.74 22.42
C ALA A 641 1.22 -4.51 21.42
N PHE A 642 0.67 -5.48 20.70
CA PHE A 642 1.41 -6.28 19.74
C PHE A 642 1.87 -5.46 18.55
N LYS A 643 0.99 -4.69 17.90
CA LYS A 643 1.32 -3.76 16.83
C LYS A 643 2.37 -2.75 17.28
N GLY A 644 2.29 -2.31 18.54
CA GLY A 644 3.25 -1.39 19.16
C GLY A 644 4.68 -1.89 19.29
N THR A 645 4.96 -3.17 19.01
CA THR A 645 6.33 -3.71 19.02
C THR A 645 7.13 -3.39 17.77
N ASN A 646 6.49 -2.87 16.72
CA ASN A 646 7.14 -2.53 15.47
C ASN A 646 6.76 -1.11 15.02
N LEU A 647 7.74 -0.34 14.56
CA LEU A 647 7.58 1.06 14.19
C LEU A 647 6.53 1.27 13.09
N ASN A 648 6.49 0.38 12.09
CA ASN A 648 5.61 0.51 10.92
C ASN A 648 4.11 0.33 11.24
N PHE A 649 3.78 -0.11 12.45
CA PHE A 649 2.39 -0.32 12.89
C PHE A 649 2.01 0.62 14.04
N ARG A 650 2.56 1.84 14.05
CA ARG A 650 2.33 2.80 15.14
C ARG A 650 1.75 4.10 14.62
N LEU A 651 0.65 4.53 15.20
CA LEU A 651 0.09 5.85 14.98
C LEU A 651 1.10 6.96 15.34
N GLY A 652 1.94 6.70 16.36
CA GLY A 652 2.97 7.65 16.78
C GLY A 652 4.01 7.97 15.72
N LYS A 653 4.35 7.05 14.81
CA LYS A 653 5.20 7.34 13.66
C LYS A 653 4.50 8.36 12.75
N TRP A 654 3.29 8.08 12.34
CA TRP A 654 2.50 8.88 11.42
C TRP A 654 2.21 10.29 11.95
N THR A 655 1.78 10.38 13.20
CA THR A 655 1.47 11.68 13.82
C THR A 655 2.74 12.49 14.15
N GLN A 656 3.84 11.84 14.51
CA GLN A 656 5.09 12.54 14.78
C GLN A 656 5.67 13.17 13.51
N GLU A 657 5.65 12.46 12.39
CA GLU A 657 6.09 13.00 11.09
C GLU A 657 5.30 14.26 10.70
N ALA A 658 3.99 14.27 10.92
CA ALA A 658 3.16 15.45 10.69
C ALA A 658 3.51 16.60 11.66
N ARG A 659 3.74 16.30 12.93
CA ARG A 659 4.13 17.30 13.94
C ARG A 659 5.50 17.89 13.66
N ASP A 660 6.46 17.07 13.23
CA ASP A 660 7.80 17.52 12.86
C ASP A 660 7.77 18.44 11.64
N ALA A 661 6.99 18.06 10.61
CA ALA A 661 6.78 18.92 9.43
C ALA A 661 6.15 20.27 9.78
N ALA A 662 5.25 20.30 10.75
CA ALA A 662 4.63 21.54 11.23
C ALA A 662 5.62 22.49 11.90
N LEU A 663 6.66 21.99 12.57
CA LEU A 663 7.67 22.80 13.23
C LEU A 663 8.60 23.52 12.23
N GLU A 664 8.66 23.04 11.00
CA GLU A 664 9.42 23.69 9.92
C GLU A 664 8.67 24.86 9.28
N VAL A 665 7.40 25.08 9.61
CA VAL A 665 6.59 26.19 9.10
C VAL A 665 7.04 27.49 9.79
N LYS A 666 7.36 28.51 9.00
CA LYS A 666 7.73 29.83 9.51
C LYS A 666 6.57 30.44 10.31
N GLY A 667 6.85 30.92 11.49
CA GLY A 667 5.83 31.45 12.39
C GLY A 667 5.01 30.38 13.10
N ALA A 668 5.44 29.11 13.10
CA ALA A 668 4.81 28.04 13.86
C ALA A 668 4.68 28.43 15.35
N THR A 669 3.49 28.24 15.89
CA THR A 669 3.18 28.36 17.32
C THR A 669 3.13 27.00 17.97
N SER A 670 2.97 26.95 19.29
CA SER A 670 2.76 25.68 20.00
C SER A 670 1.50 24.93 19.57
N ALA A 671 0.55 25.59 18.92
CA ALA A 671 -0.67 24.99 18.40
C ALA A 671 -0.48 24.41 16.98
N THR A 672 0.51 24.85 16.21
CA THR A 672 0.71 24.44 14.81
C THR A 672 0.92 22.92 14.66
N PRO A 673 1.75 22.23 15.51
CA PRO A 673 1.88 20.78 15.44
C PRO A 673 0.57 20.03 15.71
N ASP A 674 -0.27 20.54 16.63
CA ASP A 674 -1.56 19.90 16.92
C ASP A 674 -2.50 20.00 15.70
N TRP A 675 -2.49 21.15 15.00
CA TRP A 675 -3.24 21.32 13.77
C TRP A 675 -2.80 20.35 12.68
N TYR A 676 -1.50 20.23 12.44
CA TYR A 676 -0.98 19.29 11.44
C TYR A 676 -1.33 17.85 11.78
N GLU A 677 -1.19 17.44 13.05
CA GLU A 677 -1.57 16.11 13.49
C GLU A 677 -3.04 15.83 13.23
N PHE A 678 -3.95 16.71 13.68
CA PHE A 678 -5.37 16.46 13.57
C PHE A 678 -5.86 16.50 12.12
N ASN A 679 -5.49 17.51 11.37
CA ASN A 679 -6.07 17.77 10.06
C ASN A 679 -5.35 17.10 8.89
N ASN A 680 -4.04 16.87 9.01
CA ASN A 680 -3.27 16.24 7.95
C ASN A 680 -2.92 14.78 8.25
N ALA A 681 -2.94 14.33 9.50
CA ALA A 681 -2.64 12.95 9.83
C ALA A 681 -3.89 12.17 10.25
N ARG A 682 -4.59 12.60 11.28
CA ARG A 682 -5.73 11.84 11.83
C ARG A 682 -6.94 11.84 10.90
N THR A 683 -7.29 12.98 10.29
CA THR A 683 -8.43 13.09 9.36
C THR A 683 -8.29 12.13 8.20
N LEU A 684 -7.10 12.09 7.61
CA LEU A 684 -6.83 11.28 6.42
C LEU A 684 -7.03 9.78 6.65
N ILE A 685 -6.77 9.29 7.85
CA ILE A 685 -6.82 7.87 8.18
C ILE A 685 -8.08 7.45 8.96
N THR A 686 -9.01 8.38 9.21
CA THR A 686 -10.23 8.09 9.98
C THR A 686 -11.47 8.70 9.32
N THR A 687 -11.76 9.97 9.58
CA THR A 687 -13.01 10.61 9.16
C THR A 687 -13.01 11.15 7.75
N TRP A 688 -11.87 11.41 7.17
CA TRP A 688 -11.60 11.90 5.83
C TRP A 688 -12.20 13.28 5.50
N SER A 689 -13.47 13.53 5.65
CA SER A 689 -14.07 14.83 5.31
C SER A 689 -15.00 15.38 6.38
N SER A 690 -16.17 14.82 6.53
CA SER A 690 -17.18 15.25 7.47
C SER A 690 -17.77 14.06 8.22
N PRO A 691 -18.49 14.31 9.30
CA PRO A 691 -19.28 13.23 9.91
C PRO A 691 -20.18 12.61 8.84
N ASN A 692 -20.32 11.38 8.68
CA ASN A 692 -21.28 10.72 7.77
C ASN A 692 -20.97 10.78 6.26
N THR A 693 -19.70 10.72 5.87
CA THR A 693 -19.36 10.48 4.47
C THR A 693 -19.05 9.00 4.21
N ASN A 694 -19.14 8.60 2.93
CA ASN A 694 -18.76 7.28 2.48
C ASN A 694 -17.25 7.04 2.43
N LEU A 695 -16.46 8.08 2.73
CA LEU A 695 -14.99 7.99 2.80
C LEU A 695 -14.47 7.82 4.24
N ASN A 696 -15.35 7.88 5.25
CA ASN A 696 -14.95 7.60 6.61
C ASN A 696 -14.45 6.17 6.73
N ASP A 697 -13.35 5.97 7.45
CA ASP A 697 -12.62 4.71 7.60
C ASP A 697 -12.11 4.12 6.27
N TYR A 698 -12.09 4.87 5.16
CA TYR A 698 -11.53 4.38 3.88
C TYR A 698 -10.08 3.91 4.02
N SER A 699 -9.29 4.65 4.79
CA SER A 699 -7.88 4.34 5.09
C SER A 699 -7.74 3.59 6.41
N TYR A 700 -8.51 2.55 6.61
CA TYR A 700 -8.45 1.76 7.83
C TYR A 700 -7.02 1.33 8.18
N ARG A 701 -6.57 1.67 9.40
CA ARG A 701 -5.24 1.35 9.91
C ARG A 701 -5.31 0.59 11.23
N SER A 702 -5.00 -0.69 11.25
CA SER A 702 -4.88 -1.48 12.46
C SER A 702 -3.56 -1.21 13.18
N TRP A 703 -3.39 0.02 13.66
CA TRP A 703 -2.16 0.50 14.28
C TRP A 703 -2.28 0.65 15.78
N GLN A 704 -1.15 0.48 16.47
CA GLN A 704 -1.01 0.87 17.86
C GLN A 704 -1.39 2.35 18.03
N GLY A 705 -2.20 2.63 19.02
CA GLY A 705 -2.81 3.94 19.25
C GLY A 705 -4.23 4.01 18.71
N LEU A 706 -4.47 3.72 17.43
CA LEU A 706 -5.82 3.66 16.85
C LEU A 706 -6.64 2.53 17.48
N LEU A 707 -6.07 1.34 17.62
CA LEU A 707 -6.75 0.20 18.21
C LEU A 707 -7.27 0.53 19.60
N LYS A 708 -6.44 1.08 20.47
CA LYS A 708 -6.78 1.36 21.86
C LYS A 708 -7.62 2.63 22.03
N ASP A 709 -7.34 3.70 21.27
CA ASP A 709 -7.91 5.03 21.52
C ASP A 709 -9.09 5.38 20.62
N PHE A 710 -9.22 4.70 19.47
CA PHE A 710 -10.27 4.98 18.50
C PHE A 710 -11.24 3.80 18.37
N TYR A 711 -10.77 2.62 17.99
CA TYR A 711 -11.64 1.47 17.77
C TYR A 711 -12.21 0.87 19.06
N LEU A 712 -11.38 0.67 20.08
CA LEU A 712 -11.83 0.09 21.36
C LEU A 712 -12.93 0.92 22.04
N PRO A 713 -12.81 2.24 22.22
CA PRO A 713 -13.89 3.05 22.79
C PRO A 713 -15.17 3.02 21.96
N ARG A 714 -15.07 2.99 20.62
CA ARG A 714 -16.22 2.91 19.71
C ARG A 714 -17.00 1.59 19.91
N TRP A 715 -16.32 0.46 20.01
CA TRP A 715 -16.94 -0.83 20.32
C TRP A 715 -17.48 -0.92 21.74
N LYS A 716 -16.75 -0.35 22.71
CA LYS A 716 -17.23 -0.29 24.10
C LYS A 716 -18.54 0.48 24.19
N ALA A 717 -18.63 1.66 23.58
CA ALA A 717 -19.84 2.45 23.53
C ALA A 717 -21.03 1.69 22.91
N PHE A 718 -20.78 0.89 21.86
CA PHE A 718 -21.79 0.03 21.24
C PHE A 718 -22.34 -1.03 22.20
N PHE A 719 -21.45 -1.74 22.88
CA PHE A 719 -21.88 -2.76 23.85
C PHE A 719 -22.60 -2.15 25.05
N ASP A 720 -22.12 -1.02 25.56
CA ASP A 720 -22.72 -0.30 26.68
C ASP A 720 -24.11 0.26 26.30
N ASN A 721 -24.35 0.57 25.03
CA ASN A 721 -25.66 0.96 24.47
C ASN A 721 -26.55 -0.24 24.08
N GLY A 722 -26.35 -1.41 24.69
CA GLY A 722 -27.16 -2.60 24.41
C GLY A 722 -27.03 -3.16 23.02
N CYS A 723 -25.88 -3.01 22.38
CA CYS A 723 -25.58 -3.45 21.01
C CYS A 723 -26.51 -2.79 19.97
N LYS A 724 -26.93 -1.57 20.18
CA LYS A 724 -27.69 -0.80 19.21
C LYS A 724 -26.73 0.05 18.37
N PRO A 725 -26.88 0.04 17.05
CA PRO A 725 -26.15 0.98 16.19
C PRO A 725 -26.40 2.42 16.64
N ALA A 726 -25.37 3.24 16.57
CA ALA A 726 -25.44 4.66 16.87
C ALA A 726 -24.78 5.46 15.73
N ASP A 727 -25.01 6.76 15.70
CA ASP A 727 -24.28 7.64 14.81
C ASP A 727 -22.86 7.83 15.39
N TYR A 728 -21.88 7.26 14.71
CA TYR A 728 -20.47 7.35 15.09
C TYR A 728 -19.73 8.49 14.38
N GLY A 729 -20.37 9.16 13.43
CA GLY A 729 -19.72 10.21 12.62
C GLY A 729 -19.10 11.31 13.47
N PHE A 730 -19.85 11.81 14.46
CA PHE A 730 -19.34 12.83 15.39
C PHE A 730 -18.29 12.28 16.37
N PHE A 731 -18.40 11.05 16.80
CA PHE A 731 -17.38 10.40 17.62
C PHE A 731 -16.04 10.37 16.86
N GLU A 732 -16.06 9.91 15.63
CA GLU A 732 -14.89 9.81 14.74
C GLU A 732 -14.30 11.19 14.43
N TRP A 733 -15.18 12.14 14.09
CA TRP A 733 -14.80 13.53 13.83
C TRP A 733 -14.14 14.18 15.04
N ASN A 734 -14.72 14.04 16.22
CA ASN A 734 -14.21 14.61 17.45
C ASN A 734 -12.84 14.00 17.80
N TRP A 735 -12.69 12.69 17.63
CA TRP A 735 -11.40 12.05 17.85
C TRP A 735 -10.35 12.58 16.88
N ALA A 736 -10.67 12.69 15.58
CA ALA A 736 -9.75 13.19 14.56
C ALA A 736 -9.25 14.60 14.89
N HIS A 737 -10.10 15.44 15.47
CA HIS A 737 -9.79 16.83 15.82
C HIS A 737 -9.36 17.02 17.29
N GLY A 738 -9.05 15.95 18.00
CA GLY A 738 -8.56 16.03 19.36
C GLY A 738 -9.59 16.54 20.39
N MET A 739 -10.86 16.40 20.09
CA MET A 739 -11.96 16.75 21.01
C MET A 739 -12.45 15.52 21.81
N GLU A 740 -13.22 15.76 22.87
CA GLU A 740 -13.90 14.66 23.55
C GLU A 740 -14.87 13.96 22.60
N HIS A 741 -14.74 12.65 22.53
CA HIS A 741 -15.56 11.85 21.63
C HIS A 741 -16.67 11.18 22.44
N SER A 742 -17.88 11.66 22.23
CA SER A 742 -19.10 11.04 22.73
C SER A 742 -19.98 10.63 21.55
N VAL A 743 -20.62 9.47 21.69
CA VAL A 743 -21.56 8.98 20.69
C VAL A 743 -22.86 9.80 20.78
N GLY A 744 -23.37 10.31 19.68
CA GLY A 744 -24.68 10.92 19.59
C GLY A 744 -24.80 12.40 19.97
N GLN A 745 -23.70 13.13 20.10
CA GLN A 745 -23.76 14.60 20.31
C GLN A 745 -23.58 15.38 19.02
N ALA A 746 -24.58 16.19 18.71
CA ALA A 746 -24.73 16.95 17.45
C ALA A 746 -24.09 18.33 17.46
N GLU A 747 -23.20 18.68 18.38
CA GLU A 747 -22.68 20.05 18.43
C GLU A 747 -21.25 20.17 17.92
N VAL A 748 -21.15 20.62 16.68
CA VAL A 748 -19.94 21.23 16.10
C VAL A 748 -20.09 22.76 16.18
N SER A 749 -20.45 23.29 17.34
CA SER A 749 -20.43 24.73 17.53
C SER A 749 -19.11 25.12 18.20
N SER A 750 -18.23 25.73 17.44
CA SER A 750 -16.90 26.20 17.82
C SER A 750 -15.85 25.12 18.10
N VAL A 751 -15.10 24.75 17.06
CA VAL A 751 -13.85 24.01 17.17
C VAL A 751 -12.81 24.89 17.87
N ARG A 752 -12.82 24.85 19.17
CA ARG A 752 -11.63 25.22 19.94
C ARG A 752 -10.90 23.91 20.18
N LEU A 753 -9.70 23.78 19.60
CA LEU A 753 -8.76 22.73 20.02
C LEU A 753 -8.70 22.79 21.54
N ARG A 754 -9.29 21.80 22.19
CA ARG A 754 -9.13 21.70 23.63
C ARG A 754 -7.66 21.41 23.91
N LYS A 755 -7.07 22.15 24.83
CA LYS A 755 -5.72 21.89 25.34
C LYS A 755 -5.56 20.39 25.54
N LYS A 756 -4.39 19.85 25.09
CA LYS A 756 -3.97 18.49 25.33
C LYS A 756 -4.67 17.88 26.55
N GLN A 757 -5.65 17.02 26.31
CA GLN A 757 -5.97 16.04 27.31
C GLN A 757 -4.81 15.06 27.35
N ASN A 758 -4.31 14.74 28.54
CA ASN A 758 -3.30 13.70 28.75
C ASN A 758 -3.74 12.44 28.01
N GLY A 759 -3.15 12.13 26.87
CA GLY A 759 -3.53 10.96 26.09
C GLY A 759 -3.32 11.07 24.57
N TYR A 760 -3.21 12.25 24.02
CA TYR A 760 -3.10 12.43 22.56
C TYR A 760 -1.69 12.38 21.98
N SER A 761 -0.65 12.30 22.79
CA SER A 761 0.69 12.12 22.26
C SER A 761 1.01 10.63 22.10
N TYR A 762 1.15 10.20 20.88
CA TYR A 762 1.54 8.85 20.54
C TYR A 762 3.04 8.75 20.38
N SER A 763 3.67 7.83 21.08
CA SER A 763 5.11 7.61 20.95
C SER A 763 5.43 6.89 19.64
N PRO A 764 6.39 7.36 18.83
CA PRO A 764 6.87 6.62 17.66
C PRO A 764 7.76 5.43 18.06
N THR A 765 8.25 5.38 19.30
CA THR A 765 9.22 4.36 19.73
C THR A 765 8.55 3.01 19.97
N PRO A 766 8.99 1.92 19.29
CA PRO A 766 8.49 0.59 19.53
C PRO A 766 8.74 0.12 20.96
N LYS A 767 7.74 -0.57 21.54
CA LYS A 767 7.81 -1.12 22.89
C LYS A 767 7.44 -2.60 22.90
N GLY A 768 8.16 -3.41 23.66
CA GLY A 768 7.87 -4.82 23.86
C GLY A 768 8.70 -5.77 22.98
N ASN A 769 8.47 -7.06 23.18
CA ASN A 769 9.13 -8.13 22.44
C ASN A 769 8.13 -8.81 21.51
N THR A 770 8.30 -8.63 20.20
CA THR A 770 7.40 -9.13 19.16
C THR A 770 7.17 -10.64 19.27
N VAL A 771 8.25 -11.43 19.40
CA VAL A 771 8.16 -12.90 19.48
C VAL A 771 7.40 -13.37 20.73
N LYS A 772 7.69 -12.74 21.87
CA LYS A 772 7.02 -13.07 23.14
C LYS A 772 5.54 -12.74 23.11
N LEU A 773 5.20 -11.58 22.54
CA LEU A 773 3.80 -11.15 22.42
C LEU A 773 3.02 -11.98 21.40
N ALA A 774 3.61 -12.27 20.24
CA ALA A 774 3.00 -13.16 19.25
C ALA A 774 2.66 -14.53 19.86
N ARG A 775 3.60 -15.16 20.56
CA ARG A 775 3.35 -16.43 21.27
C ARG A 775 2.19 -16.32 22.26
N LYS A 776 2.19 -15.27 23.09
CA LYS A 776 1.12 -15.06 24.06
C LYS A 776 -0.25 -14.88 23.46
N LEU A 777 -0.34 -14.11 22.35
CA LEU A 777 -1.59 -13.93 21.63
C LEU A 777 -2.11 -15.24 21.08
N LEU A 778 -1.24 -16.01 20.40
CA LEU A 778 -1.62 -17.31 19.86
C LEU A 778 -2.02 -18.27 20.97
N ASP A 779 -1.24 -18.38 22.04
CA ASP A 779 -1.53 -19.27 23.17
C ASP A 779 -2.81 -18.86 23.94
N ARG A 780 -3.19 -17.59 23.88
CA ARG A 780 -4.38 -17.06 24.57
C ARG A 780 -5.65 -17.19 23.75
N TYR A 781 -5.60 -16.84 22.46
CA TYR A 781 -6.79 -16.66 21.65
C TYR A 781 -6.97 -17.71 20.58
N ILE A 782 -5.90 -18.33 20.10
CA ILE A 782 -5.96 -19.22 18.96
C ILE A 782 -5.82 -20.68 19.42
N ILE A 783 -6.52 -21.54 18.70
CA ILE A 783 -6.30 -22.97 18.75
C ILE A 783 -4.91 -23.23 18.18
N SER A 784 -3.96 -23.54 19.07
CA SER A 784 -2.59 -23.70 18.64
C SER A 784 -2.35 -25.06 18.01
N LEU A 785 -1.86 -25.07 16.78
CA LEU A 785 -1.16 -26.20 16.22
C LEU A 785 0.25 -26.20 16.83
N ARG A 786 0.60 -27.17 17.65
CA ARG A 786 2.02 -27.38 18.02
C ARG A 786 2.70 -28.04 16.85
N VAL A 787 3.65 -27.34 16.27
CA VAL A 787 4.49 -27.87 15.19
C VAL A 787 5.28 -29.07 15.73
N GLY A 788 5.12 -30.22 15.08
CA GLY A 788 5.80 -31.47 15.44
C GLY A 788 4.95 -32.49 16.20
N GLU A 789 3.81 -32.08 16.82
CA GLU A 789 2.99 -32.97 17.65
C GLU A 789 1.59 -33.24 17.11
N ASN A 790 1.19 -32.63 15.98
CA ASN A 790 -0.16 -32.71 15.45
C ASN A 790 -1.24 -32.51 16.53
N THR A 791 -1.02 -31.54 17.44
CA THR A 791 -1.92 -31.24 18.55
C THR A 791 -2.56 -29.90 18.35
N PHE A 792 -3.89 -29.87 18.37
CA PHE A 792 -4.70 -28.68 18.31
C PHE A 792 -5.21 -28.35 19.70
N TYR A 793 -5.28 -27.06 20.05
CA TYR A 793 -5.82 -26.60 21.34
C TYR A 793 -7.13 -25.87 21.11
N ALA A 794 -8.19 -26.36 21.76
CA ALA A 794 -9.48 -25.71 21.83
C ALA A 794 -9.66 -25.11 23.23
N TYR A 795 -10.01 -23.83 23.31
CA TYR A 795 -10.28 -23.16 24.58
C TYR A 795 -11.75 -22.92 24.74
N ARG A 796 -12.34 -23.27 25.91
CA ARG A 796 -13.69 -22.92 26.25
C ARG A 796 -13.71 -21.62 27.08
N TYR A 797 -14.69 -20.79 26.85
CA TYR A 797 -14.84 -19.49 27.52
C TYR A 797 -15.36 -19.62 28.95
N LEU A 798 -16.27 -20.55 29.14
CA LEU A 798 -16.84 -20.87 30.45
C LEU A 798 -16.75 -22.37 30.73
N GLU A 799 -16.99 -22.76 31.99
CA GLU A 799 -16.80 -24.14 32.43
C GLU A 799 -17.59 -25.18 31.65
N ASN A 800 -18.74 -24.79 31.11
CA ASN A 800 -19.64 -25.65 30.33
C ASN A 800 -19.71 -25.31 28.85
N GLU A 801 -18.88 -24.37 28.37
CA GLU A 801 -18.87 -23.96 26.98
C GLU A 801 -17.58 -24.44 26.29
N VAL A 802 -17.74 -25.25 25.26
CA VAL A 802 -16.64 -25.64 24.38
C VAL A 802 -16.80 -24.89 23.07
N PRO A 803 -15.81 -24.07 22.63
CA PRO A 803 -15.87 -23.40 21.35
C PRO A 803 -15.90 -24.45 20.23
N GLU A 804 -16.61 -24.12 19.17
CA GLU A 804 -16.58 -24.95 17.95
C GLU A 804 -15.16 -24.89 17.38
N LEU A 805 -14.50 -26.05 17.32
CA LEU A 805 -13.16 -26.19 16.76
C LEU A 805 -13.27 -26.46 15.27
N HIS A 806 -12.82 -25.54 14.45
CA HIS A 806 -12.68 -25.72 13.02
C HIS A 806 -11.26 -26.18 12.71
N ILE A 807 -11.09 -27.39 12.19
CA ILE A 807 -9.81 -27.89 11.71
C ILE A 807 -9.94 -28.07 10.21
N SER A 808 -9.13 -27.35 9.49
CA SER A 808 -9.04 -27.55 8.04
C SER A 808 -7.71 -28.20 7.72
N THR A 809 -7.80 -29.34 7.06
CA THR A 809 -6.60 -30.09 6.70
C THR A 809 -6.47 -30.13 5.18
N TYR A 810 -5.28 -29.87 4.68
CA TYR A 810 -4.88 -30.15 3.30
C TYR A 810 -4.57 -31.62 3.14
N ILE A 811 -5.56 -32.44 3.33
CA ILE A 811 -5.47 -33.87 3.08
C ILE A 811 -6.14 -34.11 1.73
N GLY A 812 -5.40 -34.63 0.79
CA GLY A 812 -5.75 -34.73 -0.63
C GLY A 812 -6.88 -35.70 -1.01
N GLY A 813 -7.83 -35.98 -0.14
CA GLY A 813 -8.97 -36.87 -0.43
C GLY A 813 -10.17 -36.57 0.44
N LYS A 814 -11.33 -37.11 0.08
CA LYS A 814 -12.53 -37.02 0.90
C LYS A 814 -12.37 -37.82 2.18
N ILE A 815 -12.93 -37.30 3.26
CA ILE A 815 -12.96 -37.99 4.55
C ILE A 815 -14.08 -39.03 4.52
N ASP A 816 -13.77 -40.25 4.91
CA ASP A 816 -14.74 -41.27 5.22
C ASP A 816 -15.36 -40.96 6.61
N LEU A 817 -16.59 -40.45 6.58
CA LEU A 817 -17.32 -40.07 7.79
C LEU A 817 -17.70 -41.27 8.65
N SER A 818 -17.83 -42.46 8.06
CA SER A 818 -18.24 -43.68 8.78
C SER A 818 -17.13 -44.23 9.65
N GLU A 819 -15.86 -44.08 9.24
CA GLU A 819 -14.70 -44.55 9.95
C GLU A 819 -13.99 -43.49 10.79
N THR A 820 -14.26 -42.18 10.55
CA THR A 820 -13.60 -41.06 11.26
C THR A 820 -14.04 -40.93 12.73
N PHE A 821 -15.13 -41.56 13.14
CA PHE A 821 -15.77 -41.37 14.45
C PHE A 821 -15.31 -42.30 15.58
N GLY A 822 -14.13 -42.85 15.50
CA GLY A 822 -13.65 -43.68 16.57
C GLY A 822 -13.15 -42.90 17.79
N ARG A 823 -13.95 -42.85 18.87
CA ARG A 823 -13.56 -42.59 20.26
C ARG A 823 -13.59 -41.18 20.83
N LEU A 824 -14.20 -40.20 20.23
CA LEU A 824 -14.60 -39.02 21.00
C LEU A 824 -15.92 -39.34 21.72
N LYS A 825 -15.86 -39.90 22.93
CA LYS A 825 -17.07 -40.06 23.77
C LYS A 825 -17.63 -38.63 23.98
N ASN A 826 -18.86 -38.38 23.45
CA ASN A 826 -19.62 -37.16 23.60
C ASN A 826 -19.18 -35.94 22.75
N ALA A 827 -18.34 -36.08 21.73
CA ALA A 827 -18.10 -35.00 20.76
C ALA A 827 -18.85 -35.26 19.46
N ARG A 828 -19.49 -34.23 18.90
CA ARG A 828 -19.98 -34.27 17.53
C ARG A 828 -18.89 -33.72 16.60
N VAL A 829 -18.44 -34.54 15.68
CA VAL A 829 -17.53 -34.14 14.63
C VAL A 829 -18.30 -34.07 13.31
N GLU A 830 -18.26 -32.94 12.66
CA GLU A 830 -18.75 -32.79 11.29
C GLU A 830 -17.58 -32.55 10.37
N ALA A 831 -17.58 -33.18 9.22
CA ALA A 831 -16.59 -32.92 8.19
C ALA A 831 -17.27 -32.53 6.88
N LYS A 832 -16.75 -31.53 6.22
CA LYS A 832 -17.21 -31.08 4.92
C LYS A 832 -16.03 -31.03 3.95
N PHE A 833 -16.14 -31.78 2.86
CA PHE A 833 -15.18 -31.69 1.78
C PHE A 833 -15.51 -30.51 0.87
N ILE A 834 -14.54 -29.66 0.65
CA ILE A 834 -14.68 -28.49 -0.22
C ILE A 834 -13.67 -28.64 -1.36
N GLU A 835 -14.19 -28.73 -2.58
CA GLU A 835 -13.39 -28.73 -3.80
C GLU A 835 -13.73 -27.45 -4.57
N ASN A 836 -12.69 -26.65 -4.83
CA ASN A 836 -12.82 -25.44 -5.61
C ASN A 836 -11.56 -25.19 -6.45
N ARG A 837 -11.55 -24.12 -7.25
CA ARG A 837 -10.39 -23.74 -8.08
C ARG A 837 -9.09 -23.54 -7.30
N SER A 838 -9.15 -23.41 -5.99
CA SER A 838 -8.02 -23.17 -5.10
C SER A 838 -7.50 -24.42 -4.41
N GLY A 839 -8.12 -25.55 -4.56
CA GLY A 839 -7.70 -26.82 -3.97
C GLY A 839 -8.80 -27.63 -3.33
N LYS A 840 -8.40 -28.78 -2.79
CA LYS A 840 -9.30 -29.74 -2.11
C LYS A 840 -9.09 -29.63 -0.61
N LEU A 841 -10.15 -29.44 0.15
CA LEU A 841 -10.13 -29.19 1.56
C LEU A 841 -11.10 -30.07 2.32
N ASN A 842 -10.70 -30.49 3.51
CA ASN A 842 -11.60 -31.04 4.51
C ASN A 842 -11.76 -30.06 5.66
N ASP A 843 -12.97 -29.56 5.87
CA ASP A 843 -13.34 -28.72 7.01
C ASP A 843 -13.95 -29.63 8.10
N ILE A 844 -13.23 -29.82 9.20
CA ILE A 844 -13.63 -30.67 10.32
C ILE A 844 -14.07 -29.77 11.46
N ARG A 845 -15.31 -29.92 11.90
CA ARG A 845 -15.89 -29.18 13.00
C ARG A 845 -16.07 -30.08 14.21
N ILE A 846 -15.48 -29.70 15.33
CA ILE A 846 -15.69 -30.35 16.61
C ILE A 846 -16.66 -29.48 17.43
N LYS A 847 -17.86 -30.00 17.66
CA LYS A 847 -18.94 -29.26 18.31
C LYS A 847 -18.85 -29.22 19.85
N PRO A 848 -19.59 -28.27 20.49
CA PRO A 848 -19.69 -28.17 21.94
C PRO A 848 -20.09 -29.50 22.61
N ALA A 849 -19.60 -29.73 23.80
CA ALA A 849 -19.73 -30.91 24.66
C ALA A 849 -18.49 -31.82 24.70
N THR A 850 -17.39 -31.42 24.05
CA THR A 850 -16.12 -32.14 24.19
C THR A 850 -15.53 -31.85 25.57
N PRO A 851 -15.29 -32.87 26.42
CA PRO A 851 -14.73 -32.69 27.76
C PRO A 851 -13.35 -32.01 27.72
N LEU A 852 -12.96 -31.40 28.85
CA LEU A 852 -11.57 -30.96 29.04
C LEU A 852 -10.65 -32.16 28.97
N GLY A 853 -9.47 -31.98 28.34
CA GLY A 853 -8.47 -33.01 28.21
C GLY A 853 -7.85 -33.10 26.84
N LEU A 854 -7.06 -34.14 26.65
CA LEU A 854 -6.42 -34.46 25.37
C LEU A 854 -7.21 -35.57 24.67
N HIS A 855 -7.72 -35.25 23.48
CA HIS A 855 -8.50 -36.17 22.66
C HIS A 855 -7.70 -36.50 21.39
N THR A 856 -7.74 -37.75 20.97
CA THR A 856 -7.18 -38.16 19.70
C THR A 856 -8.30 -38.25 18.67
N VAL A 857 -8.14 -37.58 17.54
CA VAL A 857 -9.05 -37.62 16.40
C VAL A 857 -8.37 -38.36 15.29
N SER A 858 -9.01 -39.43 14.84
CA SER A 858 -8.56 -40.19 13.65
C SER A 858 -9.44 -39.78 12.48
N VAL A 859 -8.81 -39.26 11.43
CA VAL A 859 -9.48 -38.94 10.17
C VAL A 859 -9.08 -40.00 9.16
N VAL A 860 -10.07 -40.63 8.57
CA VAL A 860 -9.89 -41.66 7.55
C VAL A 860 -10.38 -41.10 6.23
N LEU A 861 -9.58 -41.19 5.18
CA LEU A 861 -9.99 -40.82 3.83
C LEU A 861 -10.69 -42.01 3.13
N GLU A 862 -11.45 -41.75 2.10
CA GLU A 862 -12.13 -42.77 1.27
C GLU A 862 -11.17 -43.79 0.66
N ASP A 863 -9.90 -43.44 0.52
CA ASP A 863 -8.83 -44.35 0.05
C ASP A 863 -8.17 -45.20 1.18
N GLY A 864 -8.71 -45.10 2.39
CA GLY A 864 -8.22 -45.82 3.56
C GLY A 864 -7.02 -45.17 4.29
N THR A 865 -6.50 -44.04 3.78
CA THR A 865 -5.40 -43.31 4.43
C THR A 865 -5.86 -42.74 5.77
N ARG A 866 -5.05 -42.93 6.83
CA ARG A 866 -5.39 -42.51 8.18
C ARG A 866 -4.46 -41.42 8.68
N PHE A 867 -5.06 -40.38 9.25
CA PHE A 867 -4.34 -39.30 9.93
C PHE A 867 -4.81 -39.17 11.36
N ASN A 868 -3.87 -39.22 12.30
CA ASN A 868 -4.16 -39.04 13.70
C ASN A 868 -3.65 -37.67 14.15
N PHE A 869 -4.49 -36.91 14.80
CA PHE A 869 -4.10 -35.68 15.48
C PHE A 869 -4.75 -35.59 16.85
N LYS A 870 -4.14 -34.79 17.70
CA LYS A 870 -4.61 -34.61 19.07
C LYS A 870 -5.29 -33.26 19.21
N VAL A 871 -6.40 -33.20 19.95
CA VAL A 871 -7.10 -31.98 20.34
C VAL A 871 -7.05 -31.86 21.84
N ALA A 872 -6.39 -30.82 22.33
CA ALA A 872 -6.39 -30.49 23.76
C ALA A 872 -7.47 -29.44 24.02
N VAL A 873 -8.56 -29.84 24.68
CA VAL A 873 -9.62 -28.93 25.13
C VAL A 873 -9.24 -28.37 26.50
N ARG A 874 -9.11 -27.06 26.62
CA ARG A 874 -8.67 -26.37 27.83
C ARG A 874 -9.63 -25.23 28.18
N ASN A 875 -9.69 -24.91 29.47
CA ASN A 875 -10.34 -23.66 29.87
C ASN A 875 -9.57 -22.46 29.37
N MET A 876 -10.26 -21.51 28.80
CA MET A 876 -9.67 -20.22 28.49
C MET A 876 -9.29 -19.56 29.83
N ARG A 877 -8.08 -19.03 29.93
CA ARG A 877 -7.71 -18.24 31.11
C ARG A 877 -8.64 -17.04 31.18
N PRO A 878 -9.29 -16.77 32.31
CA PRO A 878 -10.13 -15.59 32.46
C PRO A 878 -9.34 -14.35 32.04
N VAL A 879 -9.95 -13.52 31.24
CA VAL A 879 -9.43 -12.17 30.99
C VAL A 879 -9.96 -11.31 32.11
N PRO A 880 -9.12 -10.77 33.02
CA PRO A 880 -9.59 -9.86 34.05
C PRO A 880 -10.31 -8.69 33.38
N SER A 881 -11.51 -8.36 33.87
CA SER A 881 -12.39 -7.33 33.32
C SER A 881 -11.77 -5.92 33.22
N ASN A 882 -10.66 -5.68 33.94
CA ASN A 882 -10.06 -4.36 34.12
C ASN A 882 -8.59 -4.26 33.66
N GLN A 883 -8.06 -5.24 32.96
CA GLN A 883 -6.64 -5.27 32.69
C GLN A 883 -6.32 -5.52 31.21
N THR A 884 -5.47 -4.66 30.71
CA THR A 884 -4.66 -4.91 29.50
C THR A 884 -3.67 -6.02 29.81
N ALA A 885 -4.07 -7.26 29.67
CA ALA A 885 -3.32 -8.42 30.16
C ALA A 885 -1.91 -8.56 29.56
N ILE A 886 -1.64 -7.96 28.42
CA ILE A 886 -0.31 -8.01 27.79
C ILE A 886 0.61 -6.89 28.27
N THR A 887 0.07 -5.72 28.59
CA THR A 887 0.88 -4.58 29.10
C THR A 887 1.44 -4.84 30.51
N GLN A 888 0.83 -5.69 31.30
CA GLN A 888 1.31 -6.04 32.66
C GLN A 888 2.38 -7.14 32.69
N ILE A 889 2.63 -7.76 31.57
CA ILE A 889 3.62 -8.86 31.48
C ILE A 889 4.95 -8.36 30.87
N LEU A 890 4.98 -7.08 30.45
CA LEU A 890 6.18 -6.37 29.98
C LEU A 890 6.90 -5.67 31.10
#